data_64a653309b81ddbb9bfbb3b70ee75e1a
#
_entry.id   64a653309b81ddbb9bfbb3b70ee75e1a
#
_cell.length_a   1.000
_cell.length_b   1.000
_cell.length_c   1.000
_cell.angle_alpha   90.00
_cell.angle_beta   90.00
_cell.angle_gamma   90.00
#
_symmetry.space_group_name_H-M   'P 1'
#
loop_
_entity.id
_entity.type
_entity.pdbx_description
1 polymer ?
#
loop_
_entity_poly.entity_id
_entity_poly.type
_entity_poly.pdbx_seq_one_letter_code
_entity_poly.pdbx_strand_id
1 'polypeptide(L)'
;MSSFLLALLVSTQSQPVQARYDILIAGGTVLDGTGVPGYRADVTVKGDRIAAVSRTPLARSSAARVIDARGKVVSPGFIDLHAHNEGILQMPDAESRVRQGVTTALGGPDGGGPSPFGEYLARAERLPLGVNAAWLVGFGSIRQRVLGRSDRAPNDEELSRMKRMVAEAMHEGAFGISTGLFYVPQTYATTEEVIALSRVAADSGGFYTSHLRKEGLGLLEGVEEAIRIAREARIPVVLTHHKVIGKAMWGASAKTLQLIDRARAEGLDVTADQYPYDASSTGFNVLVPAWAMADGDTAFARRVKDPVLRDSIIKGIIDILENDRGGGDLRRPQFASVSWKPDLNGKTLYHWAVERGVPTTSAGAAPLVIEGVLNGGASMVYHVMDEGDVQRIMQHRWTAIASDGALSRPGPSVPHPRNYGTFPRVLGRYVRELKVLTLPEAVRKMTSLPAARLGLTDRGKIASGLMADLVVFDPTTVADQATYEAPHQYPVGIDYVIVNGQVEVDGGKFTEVRAGRVLRHAPQWAPIAFVNVNVVPMDRERVLTGQTVVIQGDKIAALGPAAQVRIPAGAVRVNGAGKYLIPGLGEMHAHIPPGAAPDSEIVRTLALWALKGVTTVRGMLGTPKHLEFRDRAARGEILSPRIWTSGPSFSGASVPKADSAVRMVLAEKALGYDFLKIHPGVPRDGFDSLAVTADRVGIRFAGHVPLAVGLHRALEAKYWSIDHLDGFVEALARRAPTTSQEDGFFGMALLDSLEESRLPALIAATRAAGTWMVPTMGFFESMAGDETIEALSDRPELRYVSRSMALNWINGTRQLRGVSDDTAATRLARQRFIALRRKILKALHDGGVGVALGSDAPQFWNAPGFSLTRELAAYVGAGLTPYQALATGTRNIARFLGNEAEAGTIAVGKRADLILLEANPLQDIRNVAKQDGVMIGGRWLPKEEIERQLAALVVR
;
A
#
# COMPACT_ATOMS: atom_id res chain seq x y z
N MET A 1 28.22 29.58 76.06
CA MET A 1 27.06 28.81 75.57
C MET A 1 26.57 29.53 74.27
N SER A 2 27.08 29.12 73.15
CA SER A 2 26.75 29.70 71.81
C SER A 2 26.06 28.63 70.97
N SER A 3 24.80 28.87 70.63
CA SER A 3 24.04 28.01 69.75
C SER A 3 24.28 28.39 68.32
N PHE A 4 24.84 27.48 67.52
CA PHE A 4 24.95 27.60 66.07
C PHE A 4 23.65 27.10 65.44
N LEU A 5 22.91 27.99 64.75
CA LEU A 5 21.85 27.62 63.83
C LEU A 5 22.49 27.33 62.44
N LEU A 6 22.34 26.07 61.97
CA LEU A 6 22.72 25.67 60.63
C LEU A 6 21.49 25.83 59.72
N ALA A 7 21.52 26.80 58.83
CA ALA A 7 20.51 26.99 57.78
C ALA A 7 20.78 26.03 56.63
N LEU A 8 19.91 25.01 56.42
CA LEU A 8 19.88 24.19 55.24
C LEU A 8 19.28 25.00 54.06
N LEU A 9 20.11 25.38 53.11
CA LEU A 9 19.70 25.85 51.78
C LEU A 9 19.26 24.61 50.98
N VAL A 10 17.96 24.36 50.88
CA VAL A 10 17.41 23.43 49.92
C VAL A 10 17.38 24.08 48.55
N SER A 11 18.36 23.81 47.70
CA SER A 11 18.32 24.15 46.30
C SER A 11 17.28 23.26 45.59
N THR A 12 16.09 23.79 45.35
CA THR A 12 15.11 23.18 44.44
C THR A 12 15.67 23.31 43.01
N GLN A 13 16.36 22.27 42.56
CA GLN A 13 16.57 22.07 41.13
C GLN A 13 15.20 21.81 40.50
N SER A 14 14.61 22.83 39.86
CA SER A 14 13.47 22.65 38.98
C SER A 14 13.88 21.71 37.84
N GLN A 15 13.36 20.48 37.84
CA GLN A 15 13.48 19.62 36.68
C GLN A 15 12.96 20.40 35.44
N PRO A 16 13.65 20.35 34.30
CA PRO A 16 13.17 21.00 33.10
C PRO A 16 11.80 20.40 32.75
N VAL A 17 10.78 21.26 32.69
CA VAL A 17 9.44 20.85 32.23
C VAL A 17 9.60 20.31 30.83
N GLN A 18 9.38 19.00 30.66
CA GLN A 18 9.46 18.37 29.34
C GLN A 18 8.42 19.01 28.43
N ALA A 19 8.87 19.59 27.29
CA ALA A 19 8.00 20.25 26.34
C ALA A 19 6.88 19.33 25.86
N ARG A 20 5.63 19.77 26.00
CA ARG A 20 4.44 18.98 25.62
C ARG A 20 4.35 18.77 24.11
N TYR A 21 4.83 19.75 23.33
CA TYR A 21 4.80 19.78 21.87
C TYR A 21 6.21 19.90 21.29
N ASP A 22 6.40 19.44 20.07
CA ASP A 22 7.67 19.60 19.38
C ASP A 22 7.77 20.99 18.75
N ILE A 23 6.68 21.46 18.11
CA ILE A 23 6.59 22.79 17.50
C ILE A 23 5.29 23.48 17.95
N LEU A 24 5.39 24.78 18.22
CA LEU A 24 4.28 25.72 18.36
C LEU A 24 4.40 26.81 17.30
N ILE A 25 3.45 26.87 16.37
CA ILE A 25 3.27 27.98 15.41
C ILE A 25 2.30 28.96 16.04
N ALA A 26 2.83 30.10 16.51
CA ALA A 26 2.11 31.00 17.40
C ALA A 26 1.53 32.24 16.68
N GLY A 27 0.25 32.53 16.91
CA GLY A 27 -0.42 33.76 16.56
C GLY A 27 -0.66 34.02 15.07
N GLY A 28 -0.62 32.99 14.23
CA GLY A 28 -0.87 33.11 12.80
C GLY A 28 -2.35 33.25 12.43
N THR A 29 -2.62 33.68 11.21
CA THR A 29 -3.94 33.56 10.58
C THR A 29 -4.04 32.19 9.94
N VAL A 30 -4.83 31.28 10.53
CA VAL A 30 -5.03 29.92 10.02
C VAL A 30 -6.03 29.95 8.88
N LEU A 31 -5.61 29.47 7.71
CA LEU A 31 -6.46 29.09 6.59
C LEU A 31 -6.48 27.56 6.55
N ASP A 32 -7.53 26.94 7.04
CA ASP A 32 -7.56 25.51 7.35
C ASP A 32 -7.70 24.57 6.11
N GLY A 33 -7.71 25.17 4.92
CA GLY A 33 -7.84 24.44 3.65
C GLY A 33 -9.28 24.22 3.18
N THR A 34 -10.30 24.57 3.99
CA THR A 34 -11.71 24.36 3.62
C THR A 34 -12.29 25.42 2.69
N GLY A 35 -11.57 26.54 2.49
CA GLY A 35 -12.04 27.70 1.73
C GLY A 35 -12.84 28.73 2.56
N VAL A 36 -13.00 28.48 3.86
CA VAL A 36 -13.64 29.45 4.77
C VAL A 36 -12.65 30.58 5.14
N PRO A 37 -13.17 31.76 5.59
CA PRO A 37 -12.33 32.85 6.05
C PRO A 37 -11.35 32.44 7.15
N GLY A 38 -10.13 32.99 7.11
CA GLY A 38 -9.09 32.71 8.10
C GLY A 38 -9.44 33.21 9.50
N TYR A 39 -8.86 32.56 10.50
CA TYR A 39 -9.02 32.91 11.91
C TYR A 39 -7.67 32.88 12.64
N ARG A 40 -7.49 33.69 13.67
CA ARG A 40 -6.27 33.64 14.49
C ARG A 40 -6.27 32.40 15.39
N ALA A 41 -5.18 31.65 15.37
CA ALA A 41 -4.97 30.52 16.26
C ALA A 41 -3.47 30.16 16.36
N ASP A 42 -3.15 29.41 17.40
CA ASP A 42 -1.91 28.69 17.56
C ASP A 42 -2.09 27.26 17.03
N VAL A 43 -1.08 26.76 16.33
CA VAL A 43 -1.06 25.37 15.82
C VAL A 43 0.12 24.63 16.47
N THR A 44 -0.13 23.49 17.10
CA THR A 44 0.92 22.68 17.73
C THR A 44 1.14 21.38 16.97
N VAL A 45 2.41 20.95 16.93
CA VAL A 45 2.83 19.69 16.31
C VAL A 45 3.46 18.77 17.35
N LYS A 46 3.13 17.49 17.30
CA LYS A 46 3.74 16.42 18.08
C LYS A 46 3.98 15.21 17.17
N GLY A 47 5.25 14.78 17.03
CA GLY A 47 5.64 13.81 16.04
C GLY A 47 5.31 14.30 14.63
N ASP A 48 4.63 13.49 13.87
CA ASP A 48 4.22 13.82 12.49
C ASP A 48 2.78 14.40 12.38
N ARG A 49 2.14 14.73 13.53
CA ARG A 49 0.73 15.16 13.55
C ARG A 49 0.51 16.53 14.18
N ILE A 50 -0.56 17.19 13.74
CA ILE A 50 -1.12 18.37 14.37
C ILE A 50 -1.74 17.92 15.70
N ALA A 51 -1.17 18.36 16.81
CA ALA A 51 -1.65 17.96 18.14
C ALA A 51 -2.87 18.80 18.57
N ALA A 52 -2.85 20.11 18.31
CA ALA A 52 -3.98 21.00 18.63
C ALA A 52 -3.99 22.23 17.73
N VAL A 53 -5.19 22.80 17.56
CA VAL A 53 -5.43 24.13 16.98
C VAL A 53 -6.18 24.93 18.02
N SER A 54 -5.55 25.97 18.59
CA SER A 54 -6.08 26.74 19.72
C SER A 54 -6.31 28.19 19.35
N ARG A 55 -7.53 28.66 19.54
CA ARG A 55 -7.84 30.11 19.42
C ARG A 55 -7.38 30.90 20.64
N THR A 56 -7.14 30.21 21.75
CA THR A 56 -6.52 30.81 22.94
C THR A 56 -5.01 30.63 22.82
N PRO A 57 -4.22 31.71 23.01
CA PRO A 57 -2.77 31.67 22.94
C PRO A 57 -2.20 30.64 23.93
N LEU A 58 -1.26 29.83 23.46
CA LEU A 58 -0.58 28.83 24.26
C LEU A 58 0.74 29.37 24.83
N ALA A 59 1.14 28.87 25.99
CA ALA A 59 2.41 29.24 26.58
C ALA A 59 3.58 28.81 25.68
N ARG A 60 4.51 29.70 25.37
CA ARG A 60 5.68 29.41 24.51
C ARG A 60 6.55 28.27 25.09
N SER A 61 6.59 28.14 26.41
CA SER A 61 7.29 27.05 27.12
C SER A 61 6.64 25.66 26.93
N SER A 62 5.45 25.58 26.31
CA SER A 62 4.78 24.29 26.05
C SER A 62 5.38 23.54 24.86
N ALA A 63 6.24 24.14 24.07
CA ALA A 63 6.87 23.50 22.90
C ALA A 63 8.39 23.63 22.94
N ALA A 64 9.07 22.64 22.36
CA ALA A 64 10.52 22.65 22.22
C ALA A 64 10.99 23.73 21.22
N ARG A 65 10.17 24.00 20.18
CA ARG A 65 10.41 25.02 19.18
C ARG A 65 9.17 25.91 19.01
N VAL A 66 9.41 27.24 18.92
CA VAL A 66 8.33 28.21 18.64
C VAL A 66 8.61 28.94 17.34
N ILE A 67 7.63 28.89 16.42
CA ILE A 67 7.59 29.67 15.17
C ILE A 67 6.63 30.82 15.39
N ASP A 68 7.12 32.07 15.30
CA ASP A 68 6.27 33.26 15.39
C ASP A 68 5.60 33.54 14.02
N ALA A 69 4.30 33.28 13.96
CA ALA A 69 3.51 33.49 12.74
C ALA A 69 2.64 34.77 12.77
N ARG A 70 2.88 35.68 13.68
CA ARG A 70 2.11 36.94 13.74
C ARG A 70 2.25 37.73 12.43
N GLY A 71 1.13 38.15 11.84
CA GLY A 71 1.08 38.81 10.52
C GLY A 71 1.17 37.84 9.33
N LYS A 72 1.42 36.55 9.57
CA LYS A 72 1.56 35.52 8.54
C LYS A 72 0.34 34.61 8.47
N VAL A 73 0.25 33.87 7.38
CA VAL A 73 -0.75 32.84 7.14
C VAL A 73 -0.13 31.48 7.47
N VAL A 74 -0.90 30.64 8.17
CA VAL A 74 -0.62 29.23 8.38
C VAL A 74 -1.64 28.44 7.57
N SER A 75 -1.19 27.67 6.59
CA SER A 75 -2.02 26.85 5.73
C SER A 75 -1.59 25.37 5.78
N PRO A 76 -2.43 24.42 5.32
CA PRO A 76 -1.92 23.10 5.01
C PRO A 76 -0.82 23.18 3.96
N GLY A 77 0.07 22.18 3.93
CA GLY A 77 1.05 22.02 2.86
C GLY A 77 0.36 21.86 1.50
N PHE A 78 0.93 22.45 0.46
CA PHE A 78 0.36 22.41 -0.88
C PHE A 78 0.52 21.02 -1.47
N ILE A 79 -0.49 20.60 -2.22
CA ILE A 79 -0.55 19.31 -2.90
C ILE A 79 -0.55 19.55 -4.41
N ASP A 80 0.52 19.15 -5.07
CA ASP A 80 0.67 19.23 -6.52
C ASP A 80 0.07 18.00 -7.18
N LEU A 81 -1.09 18.19 -7.82
CA LEU A 81 -1.86 17.10 -8.44
C LEU A 81 -1.32 16.66 -9.81
N HIS A 82 -0.37 17.43 -10.38
CA HIS A 82 0.25 17.18 -11.67
C HIS A 82 1.74 17.57 -11.62
N ALA A 83 2.58 16.59 -11.29
CA ALA A 83 3.99 16.81 -11.04
C ALA A 83 4.86 15.85 -11.85
N HIS A 84 5.76 16.38 -12.67
CA HIS A 84 6.78 15.56 -13.34
C HIS A 84 7.88 15.17 -12.35
N ASN A 85 7.65 14.06 -11.62
CA ASN A 85 8.53 13.54 -10.59
C ASN A 85 9.50 12.46 -11.09
N GLU A 86 9.69 12.31 -12.40
CA GLU A 86 10.54 11.28 -13.01
C GLU A 86 11.99 11.36 -12.49
N GLY A 87 12.46 12.55 -12.18
CA GLY A 87 13.79 12.82 -11.65
C GLY A 87 13.95 12.57 -10.14
N ILE A 88 12.95 12.13 -9.40
CA ILE A 88 12.99 12.08 -7.92
C ILE A 88 14.04 11.09 -7.37
N LEU A 89 14.37 10.04 -8.12
CA LEU A 89 15.43 9.10 -7.72
C LEU A 89 16.83 9.73 -7.78
N GLN A 90 17.02 10.79 -8.58
CA GLN A 90 18.27 11.56 -8.71
C GLN A 90 18.25 12.86 -7.90
N MET A 91 17.07 13.42 -7.65
CA MET A 91 16.84 14.66 -6.90
C MET A 91 15.80 14.44 -5.79
N PRO A 92 16.09 13.55 -4.80
CA PRO A 92 15.11 13.18 -3.78
C PRO A 92 14.75 14.33 -2.85
N ASP A 93 15.60 15.34 -2.72
CA ASP A 93 15.38 16.55 -1.93
C ASP A 93 14.22 17.41 -2.45
N ALA A 94 13.89 17.31 -3.74
CA ALA A 94 12.80 18.01 -4.41
C ALA A 94 12.77 19.54 -4.07
N GLU A 95 13.95 20.17 -3.90
CA GLU A 95 14.08 21.55 -3.42
C GLU A 95 13.19 22.53 -4.17
N SER A 96 13.14 22.44 -5.53
CA SER A 96 12.34 23.33 -6.35
C SER A 96 10.82 23.25 -6.07
N ARG A 97 10.35 22.16 -5.44
CA ARG A 97 8.96 22.00 -4.99
C ARG A 97 8.77 22.43 -3.55
N VAL A 98 9.62 21.93 -2.64
CA VAL A 98 9.51 22.25 -1.20
C VAL A 98 9.52 23.74 -0.96
N ARG A 99 10.40 24.47 -1.65
CA ARG A 99 10.50 25.94 -1.51
C ARG A 99 9.28 26.69 -2.03
N GLN A 100 8.42 26.08 -2.82
CA GLN A 100 7.10 26.62 -3.21
C GLN A 100 5.99 26.34 -2.18
N GLY A 101 6.29 25.61 -1.09
CA GLY A 101 5.30 25.17 -0.11
C GLY A 101 4.66 23.82 -0.43
N VAL A 102 5.12 23.11 -1.46
CA VAL A 102 4.61 21.79 -1.83
C VAL A 102 5.13 20.75 -0.84
N THR A 103 4.23 20.04 -0.19
CA THR A 103 4.53 18.94 0.74
C THR A 103 4.14 17.57 0.21
N THR A 104 3.29 17.54 -0.83
CA THR A 104 2.85 16.30 -1.48
C THR A 104 2.76 16.52 -2.99
N ALA A 105 3.25 15.57 -3.79
CA ALA A 105 3.25 15.65 -5.24
C ALA A 105 2.84 14.32 -5.88
N LEU A 106 1.91 14.38 -6.85
CA LEU A 106 1.47 13.24 -7.66
C LEU A 106 2.28 13.19 -8.96
N GLY A 107 3.10 12.14 -9.11
CA GLY A 107 3.92 11.87 -10.28
C GLY A 107 3.26 10.92 -11.29
N GLY A 108 3.95 10.71 -12.41
CA GLY A 108 3.49 9.83 -13.49
C GLY A 108 2.33 10.40 -14.32
N PRO A 109 2.26 11.73 -14.55
CA PRO A 109 1.22 12.31 -15.38
C PRO A 109 1.42 11.96 -16.87
N ASP A 110 0.50 12.36 -17.72
CA ASP A 110 0.57 12.34 -19.20
C ASP A 110 0.91 10.95 -19.80
N GLY A 111 0.56 9.90 -19.06
CA GLY A 111 0.86 8.53 -19.48
C GLY A 111 2.32 8.10 -19.28
N GLY A 112 3.13 8.92 -18.58
CA GLY A 112 4.56 8.70 -18.34
C GLY A 112 4.89 7.97 -17.02
N GLY A 113 3.95 7.29 -16.37
CA GLY A 113 4.16 6.64 -15.09
C GLY A 113 5.25 5.55 -15.09
N PRO A 114 5.81 5.23 -13.90
CA PRO A 114 6.90 4.26 -13.80
C PRO A 114 6.48 2.85 -14.21
N SER A 115 7.42 2.09 -14.79
CA SER A 115 7.21 0.69 -15.18
C SER A 115 8.54 -0.07 -15.18
N PRO A 116 8.75 -1.14 -14.36
CA PRO A 116 7.80 -1.72 -13.40
C PRO A 116 7.44 -0.77 -12.26
N PHE A 117 6.17 -0.78 -11.84
CA PHE A 117 5.65 0.21 -10.92
C PHE A 117 6.19 0.00 -9.49
N GLY A 118 6.01 -1.19 -8.91
CA GLY A 118 6.39 -1.50 -7.53
C GLY A 118 7.89 -1.40 -7.28
N GLU A 119 8.73 -1.82 -8.23
CA GLU A 119 10.20 -1.68 -8.13
C GLU A 119 10.63 -0.21 -8.03
N TYR A 120 9.99 0.65 -8.80
CA TYR A 120 10.28 2.09 -8.76
C TYR A 120 9.91 2.68 -7.40
N LEU A 121 8.72 2.37 -6.88
CA LEU A 121 8.29 2.83 -5.57
C LEU A 121 9.20 2.31 -4.45
N ALA A 122 9.58 1.04 -4.48
CA ALA A 122 10.52 0.47 -3.52
C ALA A 122 11.90 1.14 -3.55
N ARG A 123 12.35 1.63 -4.71
CA ARG A 123 13.58 2.43 -4.81
C ARG A 123 13.38 3.82 -4.19
N ALA A 124 12.26 4.47 -4.47
CA ALA A 124 11.94 5.78 -3.91
C ALA A 124 11.80 5.75 -2.37
N GLU A 125 11.21 4.69 -1.80
CA GLU A 125 11.07 4.48 -0.35
C GLU A 125 12.38 4.42 0.42
N ARG A 126 13.48 4.07 -0.25
CA ARG A 126 14.82 4.00 0.35
C ARG A 126 15.55 5.35 0.37
N LEU A 127 14.95 6.38 -0.23
CA LEU A 127 15.56 7.69 -0.34
C LEU A 127 14.98 8.67 0.68
N PRO A 128 15.80 9.62 1.17
CA PRO A 128 15.30 10.73 1.98
C PRO A 128 14.58 11.73 1.09
N LEU A 129 13.23 11.62 0.99
CA LEU A 129 12.43 12.48 0.13
C LEU A 129 12.12 13.83 0.80
N GLY A 130 12.17 14.93 0.04
CA GLY A 130 11.74 16.24 0.50
C GLY A 130 10.24 16.47 0.43
N VAL A 131 9.50 15.67 -0.33
CA VAL A 131 8.03 15.73 -0.42
C VAL A 131 7.42 14.35 -0.25
N ASN A 132 6.18 14.29 0.21
CA ASN A 132 5.39 13.07 0.06
C ASN A 132 5.13 12.85 -1.42
N ALA A 133 5.42 11.66 -1.92
CA ALA A 133 5.35 11.36 -3.33
C ALA A 133 4.36 10.22 -3.62
N ALA A 134 3.37 10.51 -4.47
CA ALA A 134 2.37 9.59 -4.99
C ALA A 134 2.57 9.39 -6.49
N TRP A 135 2.04 8.31 -7.09
CA TRP A 135 2.17 8.08 -8.53
C TRP A 135 0.92 7.53 -9.18
N LEU A 136 0.78 7.86 -10.45
CA LEU A 136 -0.15 7.25 -11.40
C LEU A 136 0.58 6.17 -12.21
N VAL A 137 -0.13 5.13 -12.63
CA VAL A 137 0.36 4.22 -13.65
C VAL A 137 0.17 4.87 -15.04
N GLY A 138 1.23 4.87 -15.84
CA GLY A 138 1.21 5.51 -17.17
C GLY A 138 0.68 4.58 -18.25
N PHE A 139 -0.42 4.95 -18.91
CA PHE A 139 -0.94 4.26 -20.10
C PHE A 139 0.12 4.19 -21.22
N GLY A 140 0.81 5.30 -21.46
CA GLY A 140 1.86 5.38 -22.47
C GLY A 140 3.03 4.47 -22.19
N SER A 141 3.48 4.39 -20.94
CA SER A 141 4.54 3.47 -20.50
C SER A 141 4.13 1.99 -20.71
N ILE A 142 2.89 1.63 -20.39
CA ILE A 142 2.35 0.29 -20.62
C ILE A 142 2.27 -0.01 -22.11
N ARG A 143 1.67 0.90 -22.90
CA ARG A 143 1.50 0.73 -24.34
C ARG A 143 2.84 0.58 -25.07
N GLN A 144 3.81 1.40 -24.69
CA GLN A 144 5.15 1.32 -25.25
C GLN A 144 5.84 -0.01 -24.93
N ARG A 145 5.61 -0.56 -23.73
CA ARG A 145 6.20 -1.85 -23.30
C ARG A 145 5.59 -3.05 -24.03
N VAL A 146 4.34 -2.94 -24.48
CA VAL A 146 3.62 -4.05 -25.14
C VAL A 146 3.66 -3.94 -26.66
N LEU A 147 3.48 -2.73 -27.21
CA LEU A 147 3.32 -2.44 -28.64
C LEU A 147 4.49 -1.64 -29.24
N GLY A 148 5.42 -1.13 -28.41
CA GLY A 148 6.44 -0.18 -28.88
C GLY A 148 5.79 1.13 -29.35
N ARG A 149 6.32 1.70 -30.43
CA ARG A 149 5.80 2.93 -31.06
C ARG A 149 4.88 2.66 -32.27
N SER A 150 4.33 1.45 -32.33
CA SER A 150 3.44 1.07 -33.44
C SER A 150 2.12 1.85 -33.39
N ASP A 151 1.58 2.17 -34.58
CA ASP A 151 0.33 2.91 -34.78
C ASP A 151 -0.92 2.01 -34.88
N ARG A 152 -0.76 0.70 -34.66
CA ARG A 152 -1.87 -0.26 -34.65
C ARG A 152 -2.53 -0.39 -33.29
N ALA A 153 -3.76 -0.89 -33.24
CA ALA A 153 -4.43 -1.31 -32.02
C ALA A 153 -3.78 -2.60 -31.45
N PRO A 154 -3.87 -2.84 -30.12
CA PRO A 154 -3.49 -4.11 -29.52
C PRO A 154 -4.43 -5.24 -29.97
N ASN A 155 -3.91 -6.46 -30.09
CA ASN A 155 -4.74 -7.65 -30.17
C ASN A 155 -5.25 -8.04 -28.76
N ASP A 156 -6.11 -9.08 -28.66
CA ASP A 156 -6.75 -9.48 -27.40
C ASP A 156 -5.74 -9.91 -26.31
N GLU A 157 -4.66 -10.58 -26.69
CA GLU A 157 -3.60 -11.00 -25.76
C GLU A 157 -2.81 -9.79 -25.24
N GLU A 158 -2.43 -8.89 -26.14
CA GLU A 158 -1.74 -7.64 -25.81
C GLU A 158 -2.59 -6.75 -24.90
N LEU A 159 -3.87 -6.57 -25.23
CA LEU A 159 -4.82 -5.82 -24.42
C LEU A 159 -4.99 -6.46 -23.02
N SER A 160 -5.08 -7.78 -22.96
CA SER A 160 -5.16 -8.52 -21.70
C SER A 160 -3.89 -8.35 -20.87
N ARG A 161 -2.71 -8.34 -21.49
CA ARG A 161 -1.43 -8.05 -20.85
C ARG A 161 -1.39 -6.62 -20.32
N MET A 162 -1.82 -5.62 -21.09
CA MET A 162 -1.90 -4.24 -20.64
C MET A 162 -2.82 -4.07 -19.42
N LYS A 163 -4.00 -4.71 -19.44
CA LYS A 163 -4.92 -4.73 -18.29
C LYS A 163 -4.29 -5.32 -17.04
N ARG A 164 -3.55 -6.43 -17.15
CA ARG A 164 -2.84 -7.01 -16.00
C ARG A 164 -1.80 -6.04 -15.42
N MET A 165 -1.04 -5.36 -16.27
CA MET A 165 -0.04 -4.37 -15.81
C MET A 165 -0.69 -3.19 -15.08
N VAL A 166 -1.87 -2.73 -15.50
CA VAL A 166 -2.64 -1.71 -14.75
C VAL A 166 -3.08 -2.27 -13.40
N ALA A 167 -3.64 -3.49 -13.37
CA ALA A 167 -4.10 -4.12 -12.13
C ALA A 167 -2.96 -4.33 -11.13
N GLU A 168 -1.79 -4.77 -11.61
CA GLU A 168 -0.57 -4.91 -10.80
C GLU A 168 -0.14 -3.57 -10.21
N ALA A 169 -0.03 -2.51 -11.03
CA ALA A 169 0.36 -1.19 -10.55
C ALA A 169 -0.64 -0.59 -9.54
N MET A 170 -1.95 -0.78 -9.77
CA MET A 170 -2.99 -0.37 -8.81
C MET A 170 -2.86 -1.13 -7.49
N HIS A 171 -2.56 -2.43 -7.55
CA HIS A 171 -2.30 -3.25 -6.38
C HIS A 171 -1.03 -2.82 -5.63
N GLU A 172 0.00 -2.40 -6.35
CA GLU A 172 1.25 -1.87 -5.82
C GLU A 172 1.15 -0.44 -5.28
N GLY A 173 -0.03 0.18 -5.37
CA GLY A 173 -0.35 1.46 -4.74
C GLY A 173 -0.41 2.66 -5.67
N ALA A 174 -0.66 2.45 -6.98
CA ALA A 174 -0.96 3.55 -7.90
C ALA A 174 -2.28 4.23 -7.53
N PHE A 175 -2.33 5.56 -7.60
CA PHE A 175 -3.53 6.34 -7.31
C PHE A 175 -4.56 6.34 -8.45
N GLY A 176 -4.18 5.87 -9.62
CA GLY A 176 -5.01 5.83 -10.80
C GLY A 176 -4.17 5.66 -12.06
N ILE A 177 -4.78 5.91 -13.21
CA ILE A 177 -4.14 5.80 -14.51
C ILE A 177 -4.06 7.16 -15.19
N SER A 178 -2.93 7.45 -15.85
CA SER A 178 -2.72 8.67 -16.63
C SER A 178 -2.60 8.38 -18.13
N THR A 179 -3.06 9.31 -18.95
CA THR A 179 -2.80 9.33 -20.41
C THR A 179 -2.28 10.67 -20.87
N GLY A 180 -1.51 10.64 -21.96
CA GLY A 180 -1.18 11.80 -22.76
C GLY A 180 -1.51 11.50 -24.23
N LEU A 181 -2.80 11.51 -24.56
CA LEU A 181 -3.30 11.07 -25.86
C LEU A 181 -2.84 11.94 -27.04
N PHE A 182 -2.23 13.06 -26.75
CA PHE A 182 -1.53 13.89 -27.71
C PHE A 182 -0.18 13.30 -28.14
N TYR A 183 0.50 12.55 -27.28
CA TYR A 183 1.87 12.08 -27.49
C TYR A 183 1.94 10.69 -28.13
N VAL A 184 2.97 10.48 -29.00
CA VAL A 184 3.34 9.16 -29.51
C VAL A 184 3.95 8.31 -28.37
N PRO A 185 3.53 7.04 -28.20
CA PRO A 185 2.59 6.24 -29.03
C PRO A 185 1.12 6.30 -28.58
N GLN A 186 0.76 7.08 -27.59
CA GLN A 186 -0.59 7.11 -27.02
C GLN A 186 -1.63 7.69 -28.00
N THR A 187 -1.19 8.59 -28.89
CA THR A 187 -2.05 9.22 -29.89
C THR A 187 -2.65 8.22 -30.89
N TYR A 188 -2.07 7.04 -31.01
CA TYR A 188 -2.58 5.95 -31.86
C TYR A 188 -3.63 5.07 -31.17
N ALA A 189 -3.81 5.25 -29.86
CA ALA A 189 -4.80 4.48 -29.12
C ALA A 189 -6.22 4.90 -29.45
N THR A 190 -7.12 3.94 -29.54
CA THR A 190 -8.56 4.21 -29.63
C THR A 190 -9.12 4.60 -28.27
N THR A 191 -10.25 5.29 -28.25
CA THR A 191 -10.94 5.63 -27.00
C THR A 191 -11.34 4.36 -26.24
N GLU A 192 -11.71 3.30 -26.95
CA GLU A 192 -12.10 1.98 -26.41
C GLU A 192 -10.92 1.32 -25.67
N GLU A 193 -9.70 1.42 -26.21
CA GLU A 193 -8.47 0.94 -25.56
C GLU A 193 -8.27 1.65 -24.20
N VAL A 194 -8.43 2.96 -24.18
CA VAL A 194 -8.31 3.76 -22.94
C VAL A 194 -9.40 3.40 -21.94
N ILE A 195 -10.66 3.29 -22.39
CA ILE A 195 -11.78 2.87 -21.54
C ILE A 195 -11.52 1.51 -20.91
N ALA A 196 -11.01 0.55 -21.68
CA ALA A 196 -10.75 -0.80 -21.20
C ALA A 196 -9.70 -0.85 -20.08
N LEU A 197 -8.65 -0.02 -20.16
CA LEU A 197 -7.63 0.07 -19.10
C LEU A 197 -8.12 0.91 -17.92
N SER A 198 -8.86 1.98 -18.17
CA SER A 198 -9.43 2.85 -17.13
C SER A 198 -10.43 2.12 -16.26
N ARG A 199 -11.20 1.15 -16.80
CA ARG A 199 -12.07 0.26 -16.00
C ARG A 199 -11.28 -0.53 -14.97
N VAL A 200 -10.11 -1.05 -15.32
CA VAL A 200 -9.25 -1.79 -14.37
C VAL A 200 -8.80 -0.90 -13.21
N ALA A 201 -8.44 0.35 -13.51
CA ALA A 201 -8.10 1.32 -12.46
C ALA A 201 -9.34 1.69 -11.61
N ALA A 202 -10.51 1.86 -12.22
CA ALA A 202 -11.77 2.14 -11.52
C ALA A 202 -12.16 1.03 -10.56
N ASP A 203 -12.00 -0.24 -10.95
CA ASP A 203 -12.30 -1.41 -10.13
C ASP A 203 -11.44 -1.46 -8.84
N SER A 204 -10.32 -0.77 -8.84
CA SER A 204 -9.43 -0.60 -7.67
C SER A 204 -9.63 0.72 -6.92
N GLY A 205 -10.67 1.51 -7.27
CA GLY A 205 -10.96 2.81 -6.66
C GLY A 205 -10.04 3.94 -7.11
N GLY A 206 -9.30 3.76 -8.21
CA GLY A 206 -8.44 4.78 -8.79
C GLY A 206 -9.20 5.84 -9.59
N PHE A 207 -8.49 6.85 -10.06
CA PHE A 207 -9.01 7.87 -10.95
C PHE A 207 -8.19 7.95 -12.25
N TYR A 208 -8.73 8.64 -13.25
CA TYR A 208 -8.13 8.83 -14.56
C TYR A 208 -7.66 10.28 -14.72
N THR A 209 -6.46 10.48 -15.26
CA THR A 209 -5.99 11.81 -15.63
C THR A 209 -5.68 11.86 -17.14
N SER A 210 -6.05 12.96 -17.78
CA SER A 210 -5.91 13.09 -19.21
C SER A 210 -5.23 14.39 -19.62
N HIS A 211 -4.00 14.28 -20.14
CA HIS A 211 -3.55 15.22 -21.17
C HIS A 211 -4.38 14.93 -22.42
N LEU A 212 -5.21 15.88 -22.79
CA LEU A 212 -6.21 15.69 -23.84
C LEU A 212 -5.56 15.35 -25.18
N ARG A 213 -6.26 14.60 -26.03
CA ARG A 213 -5.81 14.27 -27.37
C ARG A 213 -5.58 15.52 -28.23
N LYS A 214 -6.36 16.58 -27.99
CA LYS A 214 -6.25 17.88 -28.62
C LYS A 214 -6.50 18.99 -27.59
N GLU A 215 -5.63 19.99 -27.59
CA GLU A 215 -5.68 21.15 -26.69
C GLU A 215 -5.82 22.47 -27.46
N GLY A 216 -5.69 22.42 -28.79
CA GLY A 216 -5.93 23.52 -29.74
C GLY A 216 -7.15 23.23 -30.58
N LEU A 217 -7.00 23.17 -31.91
CA LEU A 217 -8.09 22.78 -32.81
C LEU A 217 -8.59 21.38 -32.43
N GLY A 218 -9.89 21.24 -32.15
CA GLY A 218 -10.50 20.01 -31.61
C GLY A 218 -10.45 19.87 -30.08
N LEU A 219 -10.21 20.95 -29.34
CA LEU A 219 -10.22 20.96 -27.88
C LEU A 219 -11.56 20.45 -27.29
N LEU A 220 -12.69 20.84 -27.86
CA LEU A 220 -14.01 20.44 -27.37
C LEU A 220 -14.20 18.93 -27.49
N GLU A 221 -13.83 18.35 -28.62
CA GLU A 221 -13.85 16.91 -28.87
C GLU A 221 -12.90 16.17 -27.89
N GLY A 222 -11.74 16.74 -27.59
CA GLY A 222 -10.81 16.18 -26.60
C GLY A 222 -11.42 16.14 -25.18
N VAL A 223 -12.15 17.18 -24.79
CA VAL A 223 -12.88 17.22 -23.51
C VAL A 223 -14.04 16.22 -23.50
N GLU A 224 -14.79 16.14 -24.59
CA GLU A 224 -15.89 15.16 -24.73
C GLU A 224 -15.37 13.71 -24.69
N GLU A 225 -14.20 13.43 -25.33
CA GLU A 225 -13.55 12.12 -25.24
C GLU A 225 -13.21 11.75 -23.79
N ALA A 226 -12.61 12.66 -23.02
CA ALA A 226 -12.28 12.41 -21.61
C ALA A 226 -13.54 12.20 -20.75
N ILE A 227 -14.62 12.96 -20.99
CA ILE A 227 -15.91 12.77 -20.33
C ILE A 227 -16.56 11.43 -20.73
N ARG A 228 -16.44 11.01 -21.98
CA ARG A 228 -16.88 9.68 -22.43
C ARG A 228 -16.15 8.56 -21.72
N ILE A 229 -14.82 8.68 -21.58
CA ILE A 229 -14.01 7.72 -20.81
C ILE A 229 -14.48 7.65 -19.36
N ALA A 230 -14.70 8.81 -18.71
CA ALA A 230 -15.22 8.86 -17.33
C ALA A 230 -16.56 8.13 -17.20
N ARG A 231 -17.48 8.35 -18.14
CA ARG A 231 -18.81 7.76 -18.15
C ARG A 231 -18.78 6.24 -18.35
N GLU A 232 -18.07 5.78 -19.39
CA GLU A 232 -18.06 4.37 -19.80
C GLU A 232 -17.17 3.50 -18.90
N ALA A 233 -16.06 4.02 -18.41
CA ALA A 233 -15.22 3.33 -17.43
C ALA A 233 -15.72 3.48 -15.98
N ARG A 234 -16.70 4.37 -15.72
CA ARG A 234 -17.20 4.71 -14.38
C ARG A 234 -16.08 5.16 -13.44
N ILE A 235 -15.21 6.01 -13.92
CA ILE A 235 -14.00 6.45 -13.25
C ILE A 235 -14.03 7.97 -13.03
N PRO A 236 -13.65 8.50 -11.86
CA PRO A 236 -13.42 9.93 -11.71
C PRO A 236 -12.33 10.42 -12.67
N VAL A 237 -12.50 11.61 -13.26
CA VAL A 237 -11.51 12.14 -14.21
C VAL A 237 -10.99 13.51 -13.79
N VAL A 238 -9.71 13.74 -14.06
CA VAL A 238 -9.06 15.06 -14.03
C VAL A 238 -8.62 15.40 -15.47
N LEU A 239 -9.14 16.51 -16.00
CA LEU A 239 -8.59 17.13 -17.21
C LEU A 239 -7.33 17.87 -16.77
N THR A 240 -6.16 17.30 -17.07
CA THR A 240 -4.89 17.80 -16.52
C THR A 240 -4.43 19.04 -17.23
N HIS A 241 -3.74 19.94 -16.49
CA HIS A 241 -3.19 21.19 -16.99
C HIS A 241 -4.12 21.87 -18.03
N HIS A 242 -5.44 21.91 -17.70
CA HIS A 242 -6.47 22.36 -18.64
C HIS A 242 -6.18 23.74 -19.18
N LYS A 243 -6.10 23.85 -20.49
CA LYS A 243 -5.71 25.05 -21.20
C LYS A 243 -6.36 25.13 -22.58
N VAL A 244 -6.22 26.27 -23.21
CA VAL A 244 -6.62 26.50 -24.60
C VAL A 244 -5.38 26.95 -25.38
N ILE A 245 -4.99 26.15 -26.36
CA ILE A 245 -3.81 26.37 -27.18
C ILE A 245 -4.22 26.92 -28.56
N GLY A 246 -3.43 27.88 -29.03
CA GLY A 246 -3.59 28.45 -30.38
C GLY A 246 -4.61 29.60 -30.43
N LYS A 247 -4.22 30.69 -31.10
CA LYS A 247 -4.99 31.93 -31.17
C LYS A 247 -6.42 31.78 -31.69
N ALA A 248 -6.64 30.82 -32.60
CA ALA A 248 -7.96 30.54 -33.15
C ALA A 248 -8.96 29.99 -32.11
N MET A 249 -8.45 29.38 -31.01
CA MET A 249 -9.27 28.78 -29.94
C MET A 249 -9.39 29.63 -28.69
N TRP A 250 -8.67 30.75 -28.55
CA TRP A 250 -8.73 31.61 -27.39
C TRP A 250 -10.16 32.02 -27.04
N GLY A 251 -10.54 31.94 -25.78
CA GLY A 251 -11.90 32.07 -25.28
C GLY A 251 -12.69 30.77 -25.19
N ALA A 252 -12.22 29.66 -25.77
CA ALA A 252 -12.94 28.38 -25.78
C ALA A 252 -13.07 27.74 -24.39
N SER A 253 -12.27 28.19 -23.39
CA SER A 253 -12.40 27.71 -22.01
C SER A 253 -13.82 27.89 -21.45
N ALA A 254 -14.57 28.92 -21.89
CA ALA A 254 -15.96 29.09 -21.51
C ALA A 254 -16.82 27.89 -21.88
N LYS A 255 -16.59 27.29 -23.06
CA LYS A 255 -17.33 26.11 -23.54
C LYS A 255 -16.86 24.83 -22.85
N THR A 256 -15.55 24.66 -22.67
CA THR A 256 -15.02 23.46 -22.00
C THR A 256 -15.45 23.35 -20.53
N LEU A 257 -15.49 24.49 -19.82
CA LEU A 257 -16.00 24.53 -18.43
C LEU A 257 -17.51 24.20 -18.36
N GLN A 258 -18.30 24.63 -19.36
CA GLN A 258 -19.72 24.24 -19.47
C GLN A 258 -19.88 22.72 -19.70
N LEU A 259 -18.99 22.08 -20.47
CA LEU A 259 -18.98 20.61 -20.63
C LEU A 259 -18.70 19.91 -19.30
N ILE A 260 -17.72 20.40 -18.54
CA ILE A 260 -17.41 19.89 -17.20
C ILE A 260 -18.64 20.02 -16.29
N ASP A 261 -19.26 21.21 -16.22
CA ASP A 261 -20.41 21.45 -15.34
C ASP A 261 -21.61 20.57 -15.71
N ARG A 262 -21.85 20.38 -17.01
CA ARG A 262 -22.90 19.48 -17.51
C ARG A 262 -22.63 18.03 -17.10
N ALA A 263 -21.41 17.53 -17.30
CA ALA A 263 -21.04 16.18 -16.90
C ALA A 263 -21.19 15.97 -15.38
N ARG A 264 -20.83 16.98 -14.58
CA ARG A 264 -21.04 16.93 -13.13
C ARG A 264 -22.52 16.96 -12.73
N ALA A 265 -23.35 17.72 -13.45
CA ALA A 265 -24.81 17.71 -13.25
C ALA A 265 -25.44 16.34 -13.58
N GLU A 266 -24.85 15.59 -14.48
CA GLU A 266 -25.19 14.19 -14.80
C GLU A 266 -24.69 13.19 -13.75
N GLY A 267 -23.94 13.65 -12.73
CA GLY A 267 -23.41 12.81 -11.65
C GLY A 267 -22.00 12.24 -11.90
N LEU A 268 -21.33 12.64 -12.97
CA LEU A 268 -19.95 12.25 -13.23
C LEU A 268 -18.98 13.10 -12.38
N ASP A 269 -17.94 12.47 -11.84
CA ASP A 269 -16.90 13.19 -11.10
C ASP A 269 -15.79 13.68 -12.03
N VAL A 270 -16.02 14.81 -12.67
CA VAL A 270 -15.10 15.50 -13.58
C VAL A 270 -14.53 16.74 -12.90
N THR A 271 -13.20 16.85 -12.87
CA THR A 271 -12.47 18.01 -12.36
C THR A 271 -11.37 18.37 -13.34
N ALA A 272 -10.70 19.49 -13.09
CA ALA A 272 -9.52 19.90 -13.85
C ALA A 272 -8.39 20.30 -12.90
N ASP A 273 -7.16 20.36 -13.41
CA ASP A 273 -6.06 21.07 -12.79
C ASP A 273 -5.43 22.06 -13.79
N GLN A 274 -4.66 23.01 -13.28
CA GLN A 274 -4.10 24.09 -14.08
C GLN A 274 -2.87 24.69 -13.41
N TYR A 275 -1.88 25.11 -14.22
CA TYR A 275 -0.78 25.98 -13.82
C TYR A 275 -1.05 27.46 -14.18
N PRO A 276 -0.50 28.44 -13.43
CA PRO A 276 -0.83 29.85 -13.54
C PRO A 276 0.08 30.60 -14.55
N TYR A 277 0.19 30.11 -15.77
CA TYR A 277 1.04 30.70 -16.82
C TYR A 277 0.35 30.65 -18.18
N ASP A 278 0.75 31.57 -19.07
CA ASP A 278 0.21 31.75 -20.43
C ASP A 278 1.05 31.08 -21.55
N ALA A 279 2.00 30.23 -21.16
CA ALA A 279 2.76 29.38 -22.06
C ALA A 279 2.71 27.92 -21.62
N SER A 280 2.85 26.99 -22.55
CA SER A 280 2.98 25.57 -22.29
C SER A 280 4.44 25.11 -22.43
N SER A 281 4.75 23.89 -21.93
CA SER A 281 6.08 23.30 -22.15
C SER A 281 5.95 21.82 -22.50
N THR A 282 6.61 21.42 -23.59
CA THR A 282 6.68 20.03 -24.04
C THR A 282 7.87 19.82 -24.99
N GLY A 283 7.98 18.64 -25.59
CA GLY A 283 9.08 18.30 -26.50
C GLY A 283 8.97 18.99 -27.89
N PHE A 284 10.08 19.04 -28.58
CA PHE A 284 10.21 19.62 -29.93
C PHE A 284 9.49 18.79 -30.99
N ASN A 285 9.44 17.47 -30.80
CA ASN A 285 8.82 16.52 -31.77
C ASN A 285 7.31 16.72 -31.96
N VAL A 286 6.64 17.47 -31.06
CA VAL A 286 5.22 17.82 -31.25
C VAL A 286 4.97 18.73 -32.46
N LEU A 287 6.03 19.33 -33.02
CA LEU A 287 5.97 20.09 -34.27
C LEU A 287 5.93 19.20 -35.53
N VAL A 288 6.11 17.87 -35.36
CA VAL A 288 6.05 16.91 -36.46
C VAL A 288 4.71 16.14 -36.38
N PRO A 289 4.02 15.93 -37.54
CA PRO A 289 2.81 15.14 -37.54
C PRO A 289 3.00 13.75 -36.95
N ALA A 290 2.10 13.31 -36.09
CA ALA A 290 2.23 12.05 -35.32
C ALA A 290 2.45 10.83 -36.21
N TRP A 291 1.76 10.75 -37.38
CA TRP A 291 1.93 9.64 -38.31
C TRP A 291 3.37 9.48 -38.80
N ALA A 292 4.11 10.60 -38.93
CA ALA A 292 5.50 10.57 -39.37
C ALA A 292 6.44 9.94 -38.34
N MET A 293 6.07 9.99 -37.05
CA MET A 293 6.83 9.45 -35.91
C MET A 293 6.50 7.99 -35.61
N ALA A 294 5.54 7.36 -36.27
CA ALA A 294 5.19 5.95 -36.13
C ALA A 294 6.42 5.04 -36.33
N ASP A 295 6.52 3.97 -35.56
CA ASP A 295 7.63 2.99 -35.57
C ASP A 295 9.00 3.58 -35.18
N GLY A 296 9.03 4.83 -34.68
CA GLY A 296 10.21 5.42 -34.02
C GLY A 296 11.17 6.16 -34.97
N ASP A 297 12.30 6.55 -34.38
CA ASP A 297 13.22 7.53 -34.99
C ASP A 297 13.88 7.01 -36.30
N THR A 298 14.17 5.71 -36.38
CA THR A 298 14.69 5.08 -37.60
C THR A 298 13.70 5.12 -38.74
N ALA A 299 12.40 4.92 -38.42
CA ALA A 299 11.34 4.99 -39.45
C ALA A 299 11.11 6.44 -39.88
N PHE A 300 11.15 7.40 -38.96
CA PHE A 300 11.10 8.82 -39.28
C PHE A 300 12.25 9.22 -40.20
N ALA A 301 13.49 8.84 -39.91
CA ALA A 301 14.66 9.13 -40.72
C ALA A 301 14.54 8.55 -42.14
N ARG A 302 13.90 7.39 -42.35
CA ARG A 302 13.59 6.82 -43.66
C ARG A 302 12.53 7.62 -44.38
N ARG A 303 11.41 8.00 -43.70
CA ARG A 303 10.34 8.83 -44.29
C ARG A 303 10.85 10.18 -44.77
N VAL A 304 11.75 10.80 -44.01
CA VAL A 304 12.39 12.07 -44.42
C VAL A 304 13.25 11.96 -45.69
N LYS A 305 13.81 10.78 -46.01
CA LYS A 305 14.59 10.53 -47.20
C LYS A 305 13.73 10.32 -48.45
N ASP A 306 12.47 9.93 -48.29
CA ASP A 306 11.51 9.82 -49.37
C ASP A 306 10.97 11.21 -49.73
N PRO A 307 11.11 11.67 -50.99
CA PRO A 307 10.72 13.03 -51.34
C PRO A 307 9.23 13.34 -51.16
N VAL A 308 8.34 12.37 -51.42
CA VAL A 308 6.88 12.54 -51.27
C VAL A 308 6.47 12.62 -49.80
N LEU A 309 7.01 11.70 -48.98
CA LEU A 309 6.74 11.70 -47.54
C LEU A 309 7.35 12.93 -46.87
N ARG A 310 8.55 13.33 -47.29
CA ARG A 310 9.19 14.55 -46.78
C ARG A 310 8.34 15.80 -47.04
N ASP A 311 7.81 15.95 -48.27
CA ASP A 311 6.93 17.07 -48.61
C ASP A 311 5.67 17.08 -47.74
N SER A 312 5.08 15.91 -47.50
CA SER A 312 3.93 15.74 -46.64
C SER A 312 4.25 16.08 -45.14
N ILE A 313 5.44 15.71 -44.69
CA ILE A 313 5.93 16.05 -43.33
C ILE A 313 6.10 17.57 -43.23
N ILE A 314 6.74 18.21 -44.21
CA ILE A 314 6.94 19.67 -44.24
C ILE A 314 5.59 20.41 -44.18
N LYS A 315 4.63 20.01 -45.02
CA LYS A 315 3.27 20.59 -44.98
C LYS A 315 2.61 20.46 -43.61
N GLY A 316 2.74 19.29 -42.98
CA GLY A 316 2.22 19.07 -41.64
C GLY A 316 2.92 19.91 -40.54
N ILE A 317 4.23 20.10 -40.65
CA ILE A 317 4.99 20.99 -39.77
C ILE A 317 4.51 22.45 -39.90
N ILE A 318 4.34 22.89 -41.15
CA ILE A 318 3.83 24.25 -41.43
C ILE A 318 2.45 24.44 -40.80
N ASP A 319 1.55 23.51 -41.02
CA ASP A 319 0.20 23.56 -40.45
C ASP A 319 0.23 23.65 -38.90
N ILE A 320 1.05 22.84 -38.23
CA ILE A 320 1.22 22.85 -36.77
C ILE A 320 1.79 24.21 -36.30
N LEU A 321 2.81 24.74 -36.99
CA LEU A 321 3.40 26.03 -36.64
C LEU A 321 2.42 27.18 -36.81
N GLU A 322 1.55 27.12 -37.81
CA GLU A 322 0.59 28.18 -38.11
C GLU A 322 -0.66 28.11 -37.25
N ASN A 323 -1.21 26.93 -37.05
CA ASN A 323 -2.56 26.76 -36.50
C ASN A 323 -2.56 26.27 -35.02
N ASP A 324 -1.49 25.61 -34.53
CA ASP A 324 -1.49 25.00 -33.21
C ASP A 324 -0.38 25.58 -32.28
N ARG A 325 0.89 25.51 -32.66
CA ARG A 325 2.03 25.75 -31.77
C ARG A 325 2.79 27.05 -32.00
N GLY A 326 2.38 27.91 -32.91
CA GLY A 326 3.11 29.15 -33.20
C GLY A 326 2.25 30.31 -33.63
N GLY A 327 1.09 30.05 -34.25
CA GLY A 327 0.29 31.08 -34.90
C GLY A 327 1.08 31.81 -36.03
N GLY A 328 2.00 31.10 -36.69
CA GLY A 328 2.91 31.64 -37.70
C GLY A 328 4.09 32.46 -37.20
N ASP A 329 4.16 32.76 -35.90
CA ASP A 329 5.27 33.54 -35.30
C ASP A 329 6.32 32.61 -34.67
N LEU A 330 7.46 32.48 -35.31
CA LEU A 330 8.59 31.65 -34.84
C LEU A 330 9.24 32.14 -33.52
N ARG A 331 8.84 33.28 -32.96
CA ARG A 331 9.29 33.77 -31.67
C ARG A 331 8.55 33.06 -30.51
N ARG A 332 7.43 32.41 -30.82
CA ARG A 332 6.62 31.70 -29.82
C ARG A 332 7.18 30.35 -29.38
N PRO A 333 7.75 29.49 -30.24
CA PRO A 333 8.48 28.30 -29.83
C PRO A 333 9.88 28.68 -29.29
N GLN A 334 10.10 28.57 -27.99
CA GLN A 334 11.36 28.86 -27.27
C GLN A 334 12.04 27.58 -26.85
N PHE A 335 13.33 27.43 -27.09
CA PHE A 335 14.14 26.30 -26.67
C PHE A 335 14.44 26.36 -25.17
N ALA A 336 13.99 25.38 -24.41
CA ALA A 336 14.27 25.25 -23.00
C ALA A 336 15.57 24.48 -22.74
N SER A 337 15.79 23.38 -23.47
CA SER A 337 17.01 22.57 -23.35
C SER A 337 17.28 21.82 -24.64
N VAL A 338 18.46 22.02 -25.21
CA VAL A 338 18.93 21.39 -26.46
C VAL A 338 20.29 20.76 -26.23
N SER A 339 20.34 19.46 -26.03
CA SER A 339 21.58 18.74 -25.69
C SER A 339 22.62 18.73 -26.81
N TRP A 340 22.17 18.62 -28.06
CA TRP A 340 23.03 18.58 -29.25
C TRP A 340 23.45 19.98 -29.76
N LYS A 341 22.78 21.07 -29.27
CA LYS A 341 23.09 22.45 -29.65
C LYS A 341 22.73 23.40 -28.46
N PRO A 342 23.50 23.38 -27.34
CA PRO A 342 23.16 24.11 -26.10
C PRO A 342 23.05 25.63 -26.27
N ASP A 343 23.69 26.22 -27.28
CA ASP A 343 23.59 27.66 -27.58
C ASP A 343 22.20 28.12 -28.02
N LEU A 344 21.30 27.18 -28.29
CA LEU A 344 19.89 27.50 -28.53
C LEU A 344 19.08 27.66 -27.22
N ASN A 345 19.58 27.23 -26.06
CA ASN A 345 18.86 27.37 -24.80
C ASN A 345 18.46 28.82 -24.56
N GLY A 346 17.17 29.07 -24.29
CA GLY A 346 16.56 30.38 -24.12
C GLY A 346 16.25 31.13 -25.42
N LYS A 347 16.79 30.70 -26.56
CA LYS A 347 16.48 31.27 -27.87
C LYS A 347 15.18 30.67 -28.42
N THR A 348 14.64 31.31 -29.49
CA THR A 348 13.42 30.82 -30.15
C THR A 348 13.74 30.22 -31.52
N LEU A 349 12.79 29.55 -32.13
CA LEU A 349 12.91 29.01 -33.48
C LEU A 349 13.22 30.14 -34.48
N TYR A 350 12.75 31.37 -34.25
CA TYR A 350 13.12 32.56 -35.02
C TYR A 350 14.63 32.79 -35.00
N HIS A 351 15.25 32.78 -33.84
CA HIS A 351 16.70 33.01 -33.72
C HIS A 351 17.50 31.93 -34.45
N TRP A 352 17.04 30.69 -34.39
CA TRP A 352 17.70 29.61 -35.14
C TRP A 352 17.53 29.74 -36.64
N ALA A 353 16.35 30.17 -37.14
CA ALA A 353 16.15 30.47 -38.57
C ALA A 353 17.06 31.59 -39.05
N VAL A 354 17.22 32.68 -38.27
CA VAL A 354 18.15 33.77 -38.56
C VAL A 354 19.61 33.29 -38.62
N GLU A 355 20.03 32.55 -37.60
CA GLU A 355 21.39 31.97 -37.54
C GLU A 355 21.70 31.07 -38.75
N ARG A 356 20.72 30.35 -39.28
CA ARG A 356 20.86 29.47 -40.44
C ARG A 356 20.65 30.17 -41.77
N GLY A 357 20.35 31.45 -41.79
CA GLY A 357 20.12 32.24 -42.99
C GLY A 357 18.90 31.79 -43.80
N VAL A 358 17.89 31.13 -43.13
CA VAL A 358 16.66 30.69 -43.80
C VAL A 358 15.52 31.71 -43.56
N PRO A 359 14.48 31.75 -44.41
CA PRO A 359 13.31 32.64 -44.16
C PRO A 359 12.69 32.39 -42.78
N THR A 360 12.37 33.48 -42.07
CA THR A 360 11.75 33.45 -40.72
C THR A 360 10.23 33.22 -40.81
N THR A 361 9.83 32.26 -41.62
CA THR A 361 8.44 31.83 -41.88
C THR A 361 8.30 30.36 -41.49
N SER A 362 7.07 29.88 -41.29
CA SER A 362 6.80 28.46 -40.99
C SER A 362 7.41 27.54 -42.05
N ALA A 363 7.33 27.92 -43.35
CA ALA A 363 7.93 27.18 -44.45
C ALA A 363 9.48 27.12 -44.38
N GLY A 364 10.12 28.22 -44.02
CA GLY A 364 11.59 28.28 -43.85
C GLY A 364 12.08 27.50 -42.65
N ALA A 365 11.28 27.44 -41.58
CA ALA A 365 11.59 26.74 -40.36
C ALA A 365 11.33 25.21 -40.43
N ALA A 366 10.44 24.74 -41.29
CA ALA A 366 10.07 23.32 -41.36
C ALA A 366 11.26 22.36 -41.60
N PRO A 367 12.23 22.65 -42.48
CA PRO A 367 13.46 21.85 -42.58
C PRO A 367 14.30 21.83 -41.31
N LEU A 368 14.34 22.96 -40.54
CA LEU A 368 15.05 23.03 -39.28
C LEU A 368 14.38 22.15 -38.21
N VAL A 369 13.03 22.09 -38.21
CA VAL A 369 12.28 21.18 -37.31
C VAL A 369 12.67 19.72 -37.59
N ILE A 370 12.73 19.32 -38.85
CA ILE A 370 13.19 17.98 -39.26
C ILE A 370 14.62 17.74 -38.75
N GLU A 371 15.53 18.68 -39.01
CA GLU A 371 16.91 18.60 -38.53
C GLU A 371 17.02 18.44 -37.04
N GLY A 372 16.24 19.25 -36.28
CA GLY A 372 16.25 19.18 -34.79
C GLY A 372 15.76 17.85 -34.28
N VAL A 373 14.69 17.29 -34.86
CA VAL A 373 14.18 15.97 -34.47
C VAL A 373 15.18 14.86 -34.79
N LEU A 374 15.84 14.90 -35.96
CA LEU A 374 16.87 13.92 -36.31
C LEU A 374 18.10 13.96 -35.39
N ASN A 375 18.39 15.09 -34.77
CA ASN A 375 19.47 15.26 -33.78
C ASN A 375 19.05 14.99 -32.35
N GLY A 376 17.85 14.46 -32.10
CA GLY A 376 17.36 14.08 -30.75
C GLY A 376 16.36 15.05 -30.12
N GLY A 377 15.91 16.06 -30.87
CA GLY A 377 14.88 17.00 -30.40
C GLY A 377 15.36 18.00 -29.37
N ALA A 378 14.42 18.56 -28.64
CA ALA A 378 14.65 19.53 -27.58
C ALA A 378 13.46 19.55 -26.60
N SER A 379 13.65 20.10 -25.40
CA SER A 379 12.56 20.59 -24.56
C SER A 379 12.25 22.02 -24.92
N MET A 380 10.96 22.39 -24.95
CA MET A 380 10.49 23.68 -25.44
C MET A 380 9.53 24.36 -24.47
N VAL A 381 9.43 25.69 -24.60
CA VAL A 381 8.33 26.51 -24.09
C VAL A 381 7.57 27.11 -25.28
N TYR A 382 6.24 26.99 -25.25
CA TYR A 382 5.38 27.50 -26.34
C TYR A 382 4.46 28.61 -25.79
N HIS A 383 4.65 29.85 -26.26
CA HIS A 383 3.88 31.03 -25.88
C HIS A 383 2.57 31.11 -26.70
N VAL A 384 1.62 30.24 -26.41
CA VAL A 384 0.44 29.96 -27.26
C VAL A 384 -0.90 30.02 -26.53
N MET A 385 -0.92 30.45 -25.28
CA MET A 385 -2.11 30.52 -24.44
C MET A 385 -2.54 31.97 -24.22
N ASP A 386 -3.77 32.16 -23.74
CA ASP A 386 -4.37 33.46 -23.44
C ASP A 386 -4.61 33.63 -21.94
N GLU A 387 -4.22 34.75 -21.37
CA GLU A 387 -4.36 35.05 -19.94
C GLU A 387 -5.82 35.07 -19.49
N GLY A 388 -6.76 35.48 -20.36
CA GLY A 388 -8.21 35.46 -20.05
C GLY A 388 -8.74 34.03 -19.87
N ASP A 389 -8.25 33.07 -20.67
CA ASP A 389 -8.58 31.65 -20.49
C ASP A 389 -7.95 31.10 -19.22
N VAL A 390 -6.69 31.48 -18.92
CA VAL A 390 -6.01 31.08 -17.67
C VAL A 390 -6.83 31.52 -16.45
N GLN A 391 -7.25 32.78 -16.40
CA GLN A 391 -8.04 33.33 -15.28
C GLN A 391 -9.41 32.64 -15.16
N ARG A 392 -10.11 32.41 -16.28
CA ARG A 392 -11.44 31.80 -16.30
C ARG A 392 -11.39 30.34 -15.78
N ILE A 393 -10.40 29.57 -16.22
CA ILE A 393 -10.19 28.18 -15.75
C ILE A 393 -9.83 28.19 -14.26
N MET A 394 -8.98 29.11 -13.82
CA MET A 394 -8.57 29.25 -12.42
C MET A 394 -9.74 29.57 -11.49
N GLN A 395 -10.69 30.38 -11.93
CA GLN A 395 -11.90 30.75 -11.16
C GLN A 395 -12.87 29.57 -11.01
N HIS A 396 -12.85 28.61 -11.93
CA HIS A 396 -13.79 27.49 -11.90
C HIS A 396 -13.60 26.66 -10.63
N ARG A 397 -14.70 26.43 -9.87
CA ARG A 397 -14.65 25.84 -8.51
C ARG A 397 -14.04 24.44 -8.43
N TRP A 398 -14.07 23.68 -9.53
CA TRP A 398 -13.57 22.29 -9.62
C TRP A 398 -12.18 22.21 -10.29
N THR A 399 -11.50 23.31 -10.47
CA THR A 399 -10.13 23.37 -10.96
C THR A 399 -9.18 23.47 -9.78
N ALA A 400 -8.28 22.52 -9.62
CA ALA A 400 -7.16 22.56 -8.68
C ALA A 400 -5.98 23.33 -9.28
N ILE A 401 -5.09 23.81 -8.45
CA ILE A 401 -3.79 24.33 -8.88
C ILE A 401 -2.79 23.18 -8.89
N ALA A 402 -2.07 23.03 -9.99
CA ALA A 402 -0.98 22.08 -10.15
C ALA A 402 0.19 22.72 -10.90
N SER A 403 1.38 22.17 -10.79
CA SER A 403 2.54 22.79 -11.41
C SER A 403 2.76 22.41 -12.86
N ASP A 404 2.47 21.17 -13.22
CA ASP A 404 2.95 20.57 -14.47
C ASP A 404 4.47 20.78 -14.66
N GLY A 405 5.15 20.96 -13.54
CA GLY A 405 6.58 21.25 -13.47
C GLY A 405 7.43 20.01 -13.31
N ALA A 406 8.65 20.06 -13.81
CA ALA A 406 9.68 19.06 -13.54
C ALA A 406 10.51 19.44 -12.31
N LEU A 407 11.10 18.45 -11.64
CA LEU A 407 12.16 18.68 -10.69
C LEU A 407 13.35 19.34 -11.39
N SER A 408 13.86 20.45 -10.84
CA SER A 408 14.88 21.24 -11.48
C SER A 408 15.91 21.76 -10.49
N ARG A 409 17.14 21.87 -10.95
CA ARG A 409 18.24 22.59 -10.27
C ARG A 409 18.78 23.67 -11.21
N PRO A 410 19.36 24.76 -10.69
CA PRO A 410 20.03 25.75 -11.51
C PRO A 410 21.07 25.11 -12.42
N GLY A 411 21.12 25.54 -13.69
CA GLY A 411 21.98 24.97 -14.71
C GLY A 411 21.87 25.72 -16.06
N PRO A 412 22.43 25.18 -17.13
CA PRO A 412 22.50 25.88 -18.44
C PRO A 412 21.19 25.85 -19.24
N SER A 413 20.20 25.06 -18.82
CA SER A 413 18.87 25.03 -19.44
C SER A 413 18.05 26.26 -19.05
N VAL A 414 17.03 26.60 -19.85
CA VAL A 414 16.08 27.68 -19.58
C VAL A 414 14.68 27.07 -19.54
N PRO A 415 14.35 26.28 -18.49
CA PRO A 415 13.09 25.59 -18.39
C PRO A 415 11.93 26.54 -18.16
N HIS A 416 10.71 26.03 -18.29
CA HIS A 416 9.50 26.79 -17.95
C HIS A 416 9.52 27.25 -16.48
N PRO A 417 9.19 28.53 -16.15
CA PRO A 417 9.22 29.04 -14.78
C PRO A 417 8.28 28.32 -13.80
N ARG A 418 7.31 27.53 -14.29
CA ARG A 418 6.41 26.71 -13.46
C ARG A 418 7.15 25.69 -12.58
N ASN A 419 8.39 25.35 -12.93
CA ASN A 419 9.21 24.45 -12.12
C ASN A 419 9.57 25.06 -10.75
N TYR A 420 9.54 26.40 -10.63
CA TYR A 420 9.99 27.13 -9.44
C TYR A 420 8.93 28.04 -8.82
N GLY A 421 7.89 28.45 -9.56
CA GLY A 421 7.05 29.56 -9.14
C GLY A 421 5.55 29.31 -9.08
N THR A 422 5.03 28.16 -9.42
CA THR A 422 3.58 27.93 -9.61
C THR A 422 2.72 28.36 -8.42
N PHE A 423 2.96 27.81 -7.23
CA PHE A 423 2.10 28.06 -6.07
C PHE A 423 2.26 29.48 -5.53
N PRO A 424 3.48 30.01 -5.36
CA PRO A 424 3.68 31.40 -4.98
C PRO A 424 3.11 32.42 -5.98
N ARG A 425 3.13 32.13 -7.30
CA ARG A 425 2.51 32.96 -8.33
C ARG A 425 1.01 33.09 -8.15
N VAL A 426 0.32 32.01 -7.77
CA VAL A 426 -1.11 32.10 -7.46
C VAL A 426 -1.36 33.05 -6.32
N LEU A 427 -0.58 32.95 -5.22
CA LEU A 427 -0.74 33.77 -4.03
C LEU A 427 -0.37 35.25 -4.28
N GLY A 428 0.74 35.49 -5.00
CA GLY A 428 1.20 36.82 -5.33
C GLY A 428 0.36 37.47 -6.44
N ARG A 429 0.45 36.94 -7.65
CA ARG A 429 -0.16 37.56 -8.85
C ARG A 429 -1.68 37.42 -8.85
N TYR A 430 -2.24 36.20 -8.70
CA TYR A 430 -3.68 36.02 -8.93
C TYR A 430 -4.56 36.33 -7.70
N VAL A 431 -4.00 36.26 -6.49
CA VAL A 431 -4.73 36.67 -5.27
C VAL A 431 -4.46 38.12 -4.94
N ARG A 432 -3.20 38.50 -4.70
CA ARG A 432 -2.86 39.84 -4.17
C ARG A 432 -2.99 40.96 -5.21
N GLU A 433 -2.41 40.73 -6.41
CA GLU A 433 -2.34 41.76 -7.46
C GLU A 433 -3.60 41.81 -8.31
N LEU A 434 -3.93 40.70 -9.00
CA LEU A 434 -5.05 40.67 -9.95
C LEU A 434 -6.42 40.41 -9.31
N LYS A 435 -6.46 39.91 -8.06
CA LYS A 435 -7.68 39.62 -7.30
C LYS A 435 -8.64 38.65 -8.05
N VAL A 436 -8.07 37.71 -8.80
CA VAL A 436 -8.79 36.68 -9.54
C VAL A 436 -9.42 35.66 -8.59
N LEU A 437 -8.70 35.31 -7.50
CA LEU A 437 -9.13 34.43 -6.42
C LEU A 437 -9.09 35.14 -5.08
N THR A 438 -9.96 34.72 -4.14
CA THR A 438 -9.76 35.05 -2.74
C THR A 438 -8.65 34.14 -2.16
N LEU A 439 -7.94 34.60 -1.14
CA LEU A 439 -6.86 33.86 -0.52
C LEU A 439 -7.35 32.50 0.09
N PRO A 440 -8.50 32.41 0.80
CA PRO A 440 -9.02 31.13 1.25
C PRO A 440 -9.32 30.16 0.11
N GLU A 441 -9.89 30.65 -1.00
CA GLU A 441 -10.20 29.79 -2.16
C GLU A 441 -8.92 29.30 -2.87
N ALA A 442 -7.90 30.13 -3.00
CA ALA A 442 -6.60 29.74 -3.54
C ALA A 442 -5.98 28.60 -2.69
N VAL A 443 -5.98 28.76 -1.35
CA VAL A 443 -5.48 27.73 -0.44
C VAL A 443 -6.29 26.44 -0.59
N ARG A 444 -7.64 26.51 -0.68
CA ARG A 444 -8.49 25.32 -0.92
C ARG A 444 -8.10 24.59 -2.21
N LYS A 445 -7.88 25.32 -3.29
CA LYS A 445 -7.50 24.76 -4.61
C LYS A 445 -6.11 24.15 -4.64
N MET A 446 -5.25 24.52 -3.69
CA MET A 446 -3.89 23.99 -3.55
C MET A 446 -3.77 22.90 -2.45
N THR A 447 -4.83 22.63 -1.67
CA THR A 447 -4.75 21.75 -0.50
C THR A 447 -5.89 20.72 -0.44
N SER A 448 -7.07 21.09 0.09
CA SER A 448 -8.15 20.14 0.31
C SER A 448 -8.81 19.64 -0.97
N LEU A 449 -8.85 20.43 -2.03
CA LEU A 449 -9.41 20.00 -3.32
C LEU A 449 -8.56 18.88 -3.95
N PRO A 450 -7.23 19.03 -4.13
CA PRO A 450 -6.38 17.93 -4.59
C PRO A 450 -6.30 16.77 -3.58
N ALA A 451 -6.30 17.00 -2.26
CA ALA A 451 -6.37 15.94 -1.26
C ALA A 451 -7.60 15.05 -1.45
N ALA A 452 -8.77 15.68 -1.65
CA ALA A 452 -10.01 14.96 -1.92
C ALA A 452 -9.94 14.10 -3.20
N ARG A 453 -9.29 14.61 -4.27
CA ARG A 453 -9.08 13.86 -5.50
C ARG A 453 -8.19 12.63 -5.28
N LEU A 454 -7.16 12.76 -4.47
CA LEU A 454 -6.26 11.66 -4.11
C LEU A 454 -6.87 10.70 -3.06
N GLY A 455 -8.03 10.98 -2.50
CA GLY A 455 -8.62 10.20 -1.41
C GLY A 455 -7.83 10.32 -0.09
N LEU A 456 -7.00 11.35 0.07
CA LEU A 456 -6.23 11.58 1.29
C LEU A 456 -7.12 12.21 2.36
N THR A 457 -7.39 11.47 3.43
CA THR A 457 -8.27 11.90 4.53
C THR A 457 -7.50 12.50 5.71
N ASP A 458 -6.19 12.27 5.77
CA ASP A 458 -5.31 12.64 6.87
C ASP A 458 -4.49 13.92 6.62
N ARG A 459 -4.60 14.56 5.45
CA ARG A 459 -3.84 15.77 5.06
C ARG A 459 -4.64 16.72 4.17
N GLY A 460 -4.08 17.87 3.79
CA GLY A 460 -4.75 18.92 3.01
C GLY A 460 -5.68 19.81 3.80
N LYS A 461 -5.76 19.63 5.13
CA LYS A 461 -6.50 20.51 6.07
C LYS A 461 -5.72 20.68 7.37
N ILE A 462 -6.02 21.77 8.12
CA ILE A 462 -5.50 21.96 9.46
C ILE A 462 -6.57 21.56 10.49
N ALA A 463 -6.40 20.41 11.12
CA ALA A 463 -7.21 19.94 12.24
C ALA A 463 -6.39 19.02 13.14
N SER A 464 -6.76 18.92 14.42
CA SER A 464 -6.10 18.03 15.38
C SER A 464 -6.18 16.57 14.90
N GLY A 465 -5.06 15.85 15.00
CA GLY A 465 -4.92 14.46 14.57
C GLY A 465 -4.51 14.27 13.11
N LEU A 466 -4.60 15.29 12.26
CA LEU A 466 -4.15 15.22 10.86
C LEU A 466 -2.61 15.34 10.79
N MET A 467 -2.06 14.96 9.65
CA MET A 467 -0.62 15.07 9.37
C MET A 467 -0.17 16.53 9.43
N ALA A 468 0.99 16.74 10.03
CA ALA A 468 1.57 18.07 10.15
C ALA A 468 2.37 18.42 8.87
N ASP A 469 1.65 18.52 7.75
CA ASP A 469 2.10 19.10 6.49
C ASP A 469 1.59 20.52 6.46
N LEU A 470 2.47 21.52 6.70
CA LEU A 470 2.08 22.91 6.93
C LEU A 470 3.00 23.89 6.18
N VAL A 471 2.42 25.02 5.77
CA VAL A 471 3.16 26.15 5.20
C VAL A 471 2.86 27.41 5.99
N VAL A 472 3.91 28.15 6.32
CA VAL A 472 3.79 29.52 6.88
C VAL A 472 4.35 30.50 5.86
N PHE A 473 3.52 31.44 5.41
CA PHE A 473 3.91 32.40 4.40
C PHE A 473 3.42 33.83 4.75
N ASP A 474 4.13 34.82 4.22
CA ASP A 474 3.73 36.22 4.33
C ASP A 474 2.82 36.58 3.15
N PRO A 475 1.53 36.87 3.39
CA PRO A 475 0.59 37.19 2.30
C PRO A 475 0.89 38.51 1.60
N THR A 476 1.72 39.36 2.18
CA THR A 476 2.07 40.68 1.63
C THR A 476 3.29 40.59 0.69
N THR A 477 4.15 39.60 0.86
CA THR A 477 5.41 39.52 0.10
C THR A 477 5.53 38.25 -0.76
N VAL A 478 4.71 37.21 -0.51
CA VAL A 478 4.79 35.96 -1.25
C VAL A 478 4.65 36.18 -2.76
N ALA A 479 5.65 35.74 -3.53
CA ALA A 479 5.67 35.89 -4.99
C ALA A 479 6.63 34.89 -5.63
N ASP A 480 6.35 34.52 -6.89
CA ASP A 480 7.31 33.92 -7.78
C ASP A 480 8.38 34.94 -8.22
N GLN A 481 9.58 34.47 -8.49
CA GLN A 481 10.67 35.25 -9.05
C GLN A 481 11.09 34.74 -10.42
N ALA A 482 10.69 33.50 -10.75
CA ALA A 482 11.04 32.84 -11.99
C ALA A 482 10.33 33.47 -13.20
N THR A 483 11.08 33.79 -14.26
CA THR A 483 10.56 34.27 -15.55
C THR A 483 10.92 33.32 -16.70
N TYR A 484 10.39 33.53 -17.89
CA TYR A 484 10.73 32.71 -19.07
C TYR A 484 12.18 32.90 -19.53
N GLU A 485 12.80 34.02 -19.19
CA GLU A 485 14.19 34.35 -19.51
C GLU A 485 15.16 33.91 -18.41
N ALA A 486 14.71 33.99 -17.13
CA ALA A 486 15.50 33.67 -15.95
C ALA A 486 14.70 32.74 -15.02
N PRO A 487 14.50 31.46 -15.39
CA PRO A 487 13.60 30.57 -14.66
C PRO A 487 14.17 30.01 -13.34
N HIS A 488 15.48 29.96 -13.20
CA HIS A 488 16.15 29.37 -12.02
C HIS A 488 16.17 30.30 -10.82
N GLN A 489 14.98 30.77 -10.39
CA GLN A 489 14.81 31.63 -9.25
C GLN A 489 13.77 31.05 -8.29
N TYR A 490 14.16 30.88 -7.04
CA TYR A 490 13.26 30.43 -5.99
C TYR A 490 12.31 31.53 -5.55
N PRO A 491 11.11 31.21 -5.10
CA PRO A 491 10.12 32.19 -4.65
C PRO A 491 10.55 32.87 -3.36
N VAL A 492 9.90 34.01 -3.05
CA VAL A 492 10.01 34.75 -1.79
C VAL A 492 8.72 34.67 -0.98
N GLY A 493 8.81 34.96 0.33
CA GLY A 493 7.64 35.01 1.21
C GLY A 493 7.07 33.70 1.70
N ILE A 494 7.69 32.54 1.33
CA ILE A 494 7.43 31.25 1.97
C ILE A 494 8.47 31.09 3.09
N ASP A 495 8.03 31.26 4.34
CA ASP A 495 8.96 31.30 5.48
C ASP A 495 9.24 29.93 6.09
N TYR A 496 8.19 29.10 6.23
CA TYR A 496 8.37 27.74 6.77
C TYR A 496 7.56 26.75 5.95
N VAL A 497 8.19 25.60 5.69
CA VAL A 497 7.53 24.40 5.15
C VAL A 497 7.81 23.25 6.08
N ILE A 498 6.76 22.63 6.56
CA ILE A 498 6.80 21.49 7.48
C ILE A 498 6.20 20.29 6.75
N VAL A 499 6.99 19.23 6.62
CA VAL A 499 6.59 17.95 5.99
C VAL A 499 6.58 16.88 7.06
N ASN A 500 5.46 16.20 7.26
CA ASN A 500 5.31 15.16 8.28
C ASN A 500 5.87 15.57 9.66
N GLY A 501 5.63 16.83 10.06
CA GLY A 501 6.04 17.39 11.34
C GLY A 501 7.49 17.86 11.44
N GLN A 502 8.28 17.78 10.36
CA GLN A 502 9.67 18.22 10.32
C GLN A 502 9.83 19.47 9.45
N VAL A 503 10.67 20.42 9.88
CA VAL A 503 10.86 21.72 9.21
C VAL A 503 11.90 21.57 8.10
N GLU A 504 11.46 21.61 6.85
CA GLU A 504 12.31 21.54 5.65
C GLU A 504 12.68 22.91 5.06
N VAL A 505 11.83 23.92 5.27
CA VAL A 505 12.19 25.35 5.03
C VAL A 505 12.08 26.09 6.34
N ASP A 506 13.13 26.77 6.73
CA ASP A 506 13.29 27.49 7.99
C ASP A 506 13.67 28.95 7.77
N GLY A 507 12.76 29.86 8.03
CA GLY A 507 12.96 31.28 7.77
C GLY A 507 13.32 31.58 6.30
N GLY A 508 12.67 30.87 5.37
CA GLY A 508 12.91 30.96 3.92
C GLY A 508 14.15 30.21 3.41
N LYS A 509 14.91 29.54 4.30
CA LYS A 509 16.09 28.75 3.92
C LYS A 509 15.76 27.28 3.86
N PHE A 510 16.17 26.62 2.77
CA PHE A 510 16.05 25.16 2.64
C PHE A 510 17.04 24.47 3.58
N THR A 511 16.58 23.49 4.34
CA THR A 511 17.37 22.73 5.32
C THR A 511 17.86 21.41 4.75
N GLU A 512 18.61 20.64 5.54
CA GLU A 512 19.01 19.27 5.18
C GLU A 512 17.98 18.20 5.61
N VAL A 513 16.91 18.59 6.28
CA VAL A 513 15.86 17.68 6.72
C VAL A 513 15.07 17.17 5.51
N ARG A 514 14.77 15.89 5.49
CA ARG A 514 13.97 15.21 4.46
C ARG A 514 13.00 14.27 5.15
N ALA A 515 11.76 14.66 5.19
CA ALA A 515 10.72 13.95 5.93
C ALA A 515 9.60 13.39 5.03
N GLY A 516 9.69 13.61 3.72
CA GLY A 516 8.75 13.10 2.73
C GLY A 516 8.73 11.58 2.69
N ARG A 517 7.59 11.02 2.31
CA ARG A 517 7.34 9.57 2.25
C ARG A 517 6.69 9.20 0.92
N VAL A 518 6.91 7.98 0.46
CA VAL A 518 6.09 7.40 -0.62
C VAL A 518 4.69 7.18 -0.08
N LEU A 519 3.70 7.72 -0.78
CA LEU A 519 2.29 7.46 -0.52
C LEU A 519 1.79 6.39 -1.48
N ARG A 520 1.07 5.41 -0.95
CA ARG A 520 0.43 4.37 -1.74
C ARG A 520 -1.08 4.50 -1.63
N HIS A 521 -1.76 4.38 -2.76
CA HIS A 521 -3.22 4.26 -2.76
C HIS A 521 -3.61 2.94 -2.11
N ALA A 522 -4.43 3.00 -1.07
CA ALA A 522 -5.07 1.80 -0.56
C ALA A 522 -6.26 1.49 -1.50
N PRO A 523 -6.29 0.31 -2.15
CA PRO A 523 -7.38 -0.04 -3.02
C PRO A 523 -8.72 0.09 -2.28
N GLN A 524 -9.55 1.02 -2.69
CA GLN A 524 -10.92 1.11 -2.19
C GLN A 524 -11.78 0.18 -3.05
N TRP A 525 -11.91 -1.06 -2.59
CA TRP A 525 -12.84 -2.00 -3.21
C TRP A 525 -14.25 -1.39 -3.20
N ALA A 526 -14.99 -1.55 -4.29
CA ALA A 526 -16.42 -1.23 -4.30
C ALA A 526 -17.07 -1.88 -3.07
N PRO A 527 -18.00 -1.20 -2.37
CA PRO A 527 -18.69 -1.81 -1.24
C PRO A 527 -19.26 -3.18 -1.64
N ILE A 528 -19.17 -4.16 -0.76
CA ILE A 528 -19.69 -5.50 -0.99
C ILE A 528 -20.81 -5.75 -0.01
N ALA A 529 -21.92 -6.30 -0.49
CA ALA A 529 -23.06 -6.66 0.34
C ALA A 529 -23.36 -8.15 0.18
N PHE A 530 -23.15 -8.94 1.24
CA PHE A 530 -23.68 -10.30 1.34
C PHE A 530 -25.14 -10.20 1.72
N VAL A 531 -26.03 -10.56 0.79
CA VAL A 531 -27.48 -10.35 0.94
C VAL A 531 -28.16 -11.65 1.31
N ASN A 532 -29.01 -11.61 2.34
CA ASN A 532 -29.78 -12.76 2.83
C ASN A 532 -28.90 -13.96 3.27
N VAL A 533 -27.79 -13.68 3.93
CA VAL A 533 -26.83 -14.70 4.39
C VAL A 533 -27.11 -15.12 5.84
N ASN A 534 -26.82 -16.38 6.18
CA ASN A 534 -26.79 -16.81 7.57
C ASN A 534 -25.41 -16.49 8.17
N VAL A 535 -25.35 -15.75 9.25
CA VAL A 535 -24.10 -15.33 9.89
C VAL A 535 -23.86 -16.17 11.13
N VAL A 536 -22.67 -16.77 11.22
CA VAL A 536 -22.13 -17.37 12.44
C VAL A 536 -21.12 -16.41 13.05
N PRO A 537 -21.54 -15.51 13.94
CA PRO A 537 -20.72 -14.34 14.34
C PRO A 537 -19.54 -14.70 15.23
N MET A 538 -19.52 -15.89 15.82
CA MET A 538 -18.50 -16.41 16.75
C MET A 538 -18.36 -15.62 18.07
N ASP A 539 -19.29 -14.73 18.39
CA ASP A 539 -19.39 -14.11 19.72
C ASP A 539 -19.91 -15.09 20.76
N ARG A 540 -20.88 -15.93 20.36
CA ARG A 540 -21.45 -17.07 21.10
C ARG A 540 -22.01 -18.07 20.08
N GLU A 541 -22.38 -19.27 20.58
CA GLU A 541 -22.96 -20.32 19.74
C GLU A 541 -24.35 -19.92 19.25
N ARG A 542 -24.43 -19.45 18.01
CA ARG A 542 -25.68 -19.06 17.33
C ARG A 542 -25.49 -18.87 15.83
N VAL A 543 -26.60 -18.92 15.11
CA VAL A 543 -26.70 -18.50 13.72
C VAL A 543 -27.70 -17.34 13.63
N LEU A 544 -27.30 -16.25 13.02
CA LEU A 544 -28.20 -15.14 12.66
C LEU A 544 -28.67 -15.37 11.22
N THR A 545 -29.92 -15.74 11.04
CA THR A 545 -30.49 -16.07 9.72
C THR A 545 -30.91 -14.84 8.95
N GLY A 546 -30.80 -14.88 7.60
CA GLY A 546 -31.36 -13.86 6.71
C GLY A 546 -30.77 -12.47 6.89
N GLN A 547 -29.47 -12.36 7.13
CA GLN A 547 -28.79 -11.09 7.36
C GLN A 547 -28.28 -10.47 6.07
N THR A 548 -28.11 -9.14 6.07
CA THR A 548 -27.25 -8.44 5.13
C THR A 548 -26.01 -7.93 5.87
N VAL A 549 -24.82 -8.24 5.31
CA VAL A 549 -23.54 -7.75 5.80
C VAL A 549 -22.92 -6.86 4.75
N VAL A 550 -22.70 -5.59 5.07
CA VAL A 550 -22.08 -4.61 4.15
C VAL A 550 -20.64 -4.39 4.55
N ILE A 551 -19.76 -4.50 3.56
CA ILE A 551 -18.33 -4.25 3.68
C ILE A 551 -18.00 -2.95 2.96
N GLN A 552 -17.24 -2.09 3.59
CA GLN A 552 -16.69 -0.87 2.99
C GLN A 552 -15.22 -0.73 3.36
N GLY A 553 -14.36 -0.69 2.33
CA GLY A 553 -12.91 -0.85 2.52
C GLY A 553 -12.60 -2.20 3.17
N ASP A 554 -11.79 -2.20 4.22
CA ASP A 554 -11.40 -3.40 4.97
C ASP A 554 -12.30 -3.70 6.20
N LYS A 555 -13.45 -2.99 6.35
CA LYS A 555 -14.29 -3.06 7.54
C LYS A 555 -15.72 -3.53 7.25
N ILE A 556 -16.30 -4.19 8.23
CA ILE A 556 -17.75 -4.48 8.27
C ILE A 556 -18.46 -3.18 8.63
N ALA A 557 -19.12 -2.56 7.65
CA ALA A 557 -19.79 -1.28 7.81
C ALA A 557 -21.20 -1.41 8.38
N ALA A 558 -21.92 -2.51 8.04
CA ALA A 558 -23.25 -2.78 8.58
C ALA A 558 -23.53 -4.29 8.66
N LEU A 559 -24.35 -4.69 9.64
CA LEU A 559 -24.84 -6.04 9.84
C LEU A 559 -26.25 -5.96 10.44
N GLY A 560 -27.21 -6.63 9.85
CA GLY A 560 -28.59 -6.69 10.38
C GLY A 560 -29.51 -7.48 9.46
N PRO A 561 -30.81 -7.60 9.83
CA PRO A 561 -31.82 -8.25 9.00
C PRO A 561 -31.84 -7.66 7.58
N ALA A 562 -31.96 -8.52 6.57
CA ALA A 562 -31.81 -8.13 5.16
C ALA A 562 -32.74 -6.98 4.73
N ALA A 563 -33.96 -6.90 5.30
CA ALA A 563 -34.90 -5.83 5.02
C ALA A 563 -34.57 -4.48 5.66
N GLN A 564 -33.63 -4.44 6.64
CA GLN A 564 -33.33 -3.24 7.43
C GLN A 564 -32.00 -2.59 7.07
N VAL A 565 -31.10 -3.33 6.44
CA VAL A 565 -29.76 -2.82 6.10
C VAL A 565 -29.79 -2.12 4.76
N ARG A 566 -29.45 -0.81 4.76
CA ARG A 566 -29.27 -0.05 3.52
C ARG A 566 -27.97 -0.47 2.82
N ILE A 567 -28.11 -0.97 1.61
CA ILE A 567 -26.96 -1.31 0.75
C ILE A 567 -26.52 -0.04 0.00
N PRO A 568 -25.24 0.34 0.06
CA PRO A 568 -24.72 1.49 -0.68
C PRO A 568 -24.95 1.37 -2.18
N ALA A 569 -25.16 2.50 -2.86
CA ALA A 569 -25.21 2.55 -4.32
C ALA A 569 -23.85 2.06 -4.89
N GLY A 570 -23.90 1.25 -5.95
CA GLY A 570 -22.68 0.68 -6.57
C GLY A 570 -22.06 -0.51 -5.83
N ALA A 571 -22.66 -0.97 -4.72
CA ALA A 571 -22.18 -2.16 -4.03
C ALA A 571 -22.32 -3.43 -4.87
N VAL A 572 -21.27 -4.25 -4.88
CA VAL A 572 -21.32 -5.61 -5.43
C VAL A 572 -22.18 -6.47 -4.52
N ARG A 573 -23.25 -7.05 -5.05
CA ARG A 573 -24.18 -7.89 -4.30
C ARG A 573 -23.81 -9.36 -4.43
N VAL A 574 -23.48 -10.00 -3.32
CA VAL A 574 -23.23 -11.44 -3.21
C VAL A 574 -24.48 -12.11 -2.66
N ASN A 575 -25.05 -13.03 -3.41
CA ASN A 575 -26.21 -13.80 -2.95
C ASN A 575 -25.81 -14.79 -1.85
N GLY A 576 -26.27 -14.53 -0.64
CA GLY A 576 -26.01 -15.34 0.56
C GLY A 576 -27.12 -16.33 0.92
N ALA A 577 -28.21 -16.42 0.13
CA ALA A 577 -29.34 -17.27 0.45
C ALA A 577 -28.92 -18.74 0.62
N GLY A 578 -29.22 -19.31 1.78
CA GLY A 578 -28.84 -20.68 2.16
C GLY A 578 -27.35 -20.87 2.56
N LYS A 579 -26.50 -19.84 2.38
CA LYS A 579 -25.08 -19.87 2.69
C LYS A 579 -24.78 -19.32 4.09
N TYR A 580 -23.56 -19.61 4.57
CA TYR A 580 -23.11 -19.27 5.94
C TYR A 580 -21.85 -18.43 5.91
N LEU A 581 -21.87 -17.28 6.56
CA LEU A 581 -20.72 -16.38 6.68
C LEU A 581 -20.08 -16.55 8.05
N ILE A 582 -18.79 -16.89 8.06
CA ILE A 582 -17.96 -17.03 9.27
C ILE A 582 -16.77 -16.07 9.22
N PRO A 583 -16.13 -15.77 10.38
CA PRO A 583 -14.82 -15.09 10.36
C PRO A 583 -13.76 -15.93 9.65
N GLY A 584 -12.77 -15.26 9.08
CA GLY A 584 -11.58 -15.92 8.55
C GLY A 584 -10.81 -16.70 9.62
N LEU A 585 -10.14 -17.76 9.21
CA LEU A 585 -9.39 -18.65 10.11
C LEU A 585 -7.98 -18.11 10.39
N GLY A 586 -7.42 -18.51 11.54
CA GLY A 586 -6.01 -18.33 11.87
C GLY A 586 -5.28 -19.68 11.91
N GLU A 587 -4.02 -19.67 11.43
CA GLU A 587 -3.07 -20.76 11.47
C GLU A 587 -1.94 -20.39 12.44
N MET A 588 -1.95 -20.94 13.65
CA MET A 588 -1.01 -20.54 14.70
C MET A 588 0.25 -21.40 14.77
N HIS A 589 0.40 -22.36 13.87
CA HIS A 589 1.65 -23.09 13.67
C HIS A 589 1.90 -23.31 12.16
N ALA A 590 2.47 -22.30 11.53
CA ALA A 590 2.76 -22.28 10.10
C ALA A 590 4.28 -22.29 9.84
N HIS A 591 4.71 -23.00 8.80
CA HIS A 591 6.07 -22.93 8.30
C HIS A 591 6.09 -22.20 6.94
N ILE A 592 6.33 -20.90 6.98
CA ILE A 592 6.59 -20.12 5.77
C ILE A 592 7.92 -20.62 5.17
N PRO A 593 8.04 -20.84 3.83
CA PRO A 593 9.27 -21.32 3.23
C PRO A 593 10.49 -20.51 3.66
N PRO A 594 11.66 -21.14 3.88
CA PRO A 594 12.84 -20.48 4.44
C PRO A 594 13.35 -19.36 3.53
N GLY A 595 14.11 -18.42 4.11
CA GLY A 595 14.61 -17.26 3.37
C GLY A 595 15.48 -17.56 2.15
N ALA A 596 16.06 -18.75 2.06
CA ALA A 596 16.76 -19.25 0.88
C ALA A 596 15.83 -19.69 -0.27
N ALA A 597 14.53 -19.89 0.01
CA ALA A 597 13.58 -20.23 -1.02
C ALA A 597 13.36 -19.05 -1.99
N PRO A 598 13.03 -19.33 -3.26
CA PRO A 598 12.61 -18.30 -4.21
C PRO A 598 11.39 -17.50 -3.69
N ASP A 599 11.31 -16.21 -3.97
CA ASP A 599 10.16 -15.37 -3.61
C ASP A 599 8.84 -15.95 -4.12
N SER A 600 8.84 -16.50 -5.32
CA SER A 600 7.66 -17.15 -5.92
C SER A 600 7.12 -18.31 -5.07
N GLU A 601 7.97 -19.05 -4.39
CA GLU A 601 7.56 -20.15 -3.51
C GLU A 601 6.92 -19.64 -2.22
N ILE A 602 7.49 -18.57 -1.63
CA ILE A 602 6.91 -17.92 -0.45
C ILE A 602 5.54 -17.33 -0.80
N VAL A 603 5.44 -16.56 -1.90
CA VAL A 603 4.18 -15.97 -2.37
C VAL A 603 3.14 -17.05 -2.65
N ARG A 604 3.53 -18.13 -3.33
CA ARG A 604 2.66 -19.27 -3.61
C ARG A 604 2.11 -19.91 -2.33
N THR A 605 2.96 -20.13 -1.36
CA THR A 605 2.57 -20.75 -0.08
C THR A 605 1.62 -19.85 0.72
N LEU A 606 1.90 -18.55 0.77
CA LEU A 606 1.02 -17.57 1.41
C LEU A 606 -0.34 -17.49 0.70
N ALA A 607 -0.34 -17.51 -0.63
CA ALA A 607 -1.57 -17.51 -1.42
C ALA A 607 -2.43 -18.77 -1.19
N LEU A 608 -1.83 -19.95 -0.99
CA LEU A 608 -2.58 -21.16 -0.66
C LEU A 608 -3.36 -21.03 0.65
N TRP A 609 -2.74 -20.49 1.71
CA TRP A 609 -3.46 -20.19 2.95
C TRP A 609 -4.60 -19.20 2.72
N ALA A 610 -4.31 -18.10 2.03
CA ALA A 610 -5.28 -17.05 1.75
C ALA A 610 -6.51 -17.56 0.99
N LEU A 611 -6.27 -18.32 -0.09
CA LEU A 611 -7.33 -18.91 -0.93
C LEU A 611 -8.17 -19.98 -0.20
N LYS A 612 -7.65 -20.53 0.91
CA LYS A 612 -8.38 -21.48 1.77
C LYS A 612 -8.98 -20.82 3.01
N GLY A 613 -9.11 -19.48 3.01
CA GLY A 613 -9.79 -18.73 4.07
C GLY A 613 -8.97 -18.52 5.34
N VAL A 614 -7.67 -18.80 5.28
CA VAL A 614 -6.76 -18.43 6.37
C VAL A 614 -6.39 -16.96 6.19
N THR A 615 -6.74 -16.14 7.19
CA THR A 615 -6.57 -14.68 7.13
C THR A 615 -5.48 -14.17 8.09
N THR A 616 -4.96 -15.06 8.94
CA THR A 616 -3.83 -14.78 9.84
C THR A 616 -2.95 -16.03 9.96
N VAL A 617 -1.64 -15.90 9.81
CA VAL A 617 -0.67 -16.97 10.05
C VAL A 617 0.39 -16.56 11.06
N ARG A 618 0.83 -17.52 11.89
CA ARG A 618 1.97 -17.39 12.78
C ARG A 618 3.10 -18.32 12.28
N GLY A 619 4.12 -17.71 11.63
CA GLY A 619 5.29 -18.41 11.12
C GLY A 619 6.25 -18.80 12.24
N MET A 620 6.52 -20.11 12.39
CA MET A 620 7.27 -20.68 13.53
C MET A 620 8.76 -20.86 13.26
N LEU A 621 9.25 -20.61 12.05
CA LEU A 621 10.67 -20.64 11.68
C LEU A 621 10.99 -19.42 10.82
N GLY A 622 11.19 -18.28 11.47
CA GLY A 622 11.37 -17.02 10.81
C GLY A 622 12.80 -16.79 10.28
N THR A 623 12.87 -15.92 9.30
CA THR A 623 14.10 -15.38 8.73
C THR A 623 13.91 -13.90 8.45
N PRO A 624 14.99 -13.11 8.23
CA PRO A 624 14.84 -11.68 7.88
C PRO A 624 13.91 -11.44 6.69
N LYS A 625 13.89 -12.34 5.71
CA LYS A 625 13.01 -12.27 4.55
C LYS A 625 11.52 -12.33 4.91
N HIS A 626 11.15 -13.04 6.00
CA HIS A 626 9.75 -13.08 6.44
C HIS A 626 9.26 -11.74 6.98
N LEU A 627 10.13 -10.88 7.51
CA LEU A 627 9.78 -9.50 7.88
C LEU A 627 9.41 -8.67 6.64
N GLU A 628 10.18 -8.81 5.56
CA GLU A 628 9.86 -8.18 4.28
C GLU A 628 8.48 -8.65 3.75
N PHE A 629 8.24 -9.97 3.76
CA PHE A 629 6.96 -10.53 3.30
C PHE A 629 5.79 -10.15 4.22
N ARG A 630 6.01 -10.01 5.53
CA ARG A 630 5.02 -9.47 6.47
C ARG A 630 4.60 -8.06 6.06
N ASP A 631 5.56 -7.22 5.76
CA ASP A 631 5.31 -5.83 5.35
C ASP A 631 4.64 -5.76 3.97
N ARG A 632 5.04 -6.59 3.00
CA ARG A 632 4.38 -6.71 1.69
C ARG A 632 2.93 -7.20 1.81
N ALA A 633 2.67 -8.17 2.68
CA ALA A 633 1.32 -8.65 2.98
C ALA A 633 0.46 -7.55 3.63
N ALA A 634 1.03 -6.79 4.59
CA ALA A 634 0.34 -5.71 5.27
C ALA A 634 -0.04 -4.56 4.32
N ARG A 635 0.78 -4.31 3.30
CA ARG A 635 0.49 -3.33 2.23
C ARG A 635 -0.41 -3.88 1.12
N GLY A 636 -0.80 -5.16 1.16
CA GLY A 636 -1.63 -5.79 0.13
C GLY A 636 -0.91 -6.05 -1.20
N GLU A 637 0.42 -6.02 -1.23
CA GLU A 637 1.23 -6.28 -2.45
C GLU A 637 1.19 -7.73 -2.92
N ILE A 638 0.85 -8.64 -2.01
CA ILE A 638 0.72 -10.07 -2.27
C ILE A 638 -0.58 -10.59 -1.68
N LEU A 639 -1.18 -11.59 -2.30
CA LEU A 639 -2.30 -12.31 -1.71
C LEU A 639 -1.78 -13.19 -0.57
N SER A 640 -2.05 -12.77 0.66
CA SER A 640 -1.49 -13.38 1.86
C SER A 640 -2.41 -13.20 3.06
N PRO A 641 -2.39 -14.14 4.01
CA PRO A 641 -2.82 -13.85 5.38
C PRO A 641 -1.97 -12.74 6.01
N ARG A 642 -2.43 -12.15 7.10
CA ARG A 642 -1.54 -11.39 7.99
C ARG A 642 -0.49 -12.30 8.57
N ILE A 643 0.76 -11.85 8.56
CA ILE A 643 1.90 -12.64 9.03
C ILE A 643 2.34 -12.13 10.40
N TRP A 644 2.41 -13.07 11.35
CA TRP A 644 3.18 -12.96 12.58
C TRP A 644 4.37 -13.90 12.44
N THR A 645 5.58 -13.46 12.75
CA THR A 645 6.78 -14.29 12.54
C THR A 645 7.75 -14.25 13.71
N SER A 646 8.28 -15.43 14.08
CA SER A 646 9.45 -15.52 14.92
C SER A 646 10.71 -15.15 14.13
N GLY A 647 11.82 -14.99 14.84
CA GLY A 647 13.16 -15.07 14.26
C GLY A 647 13.63 -16.52 14.04
N PRO A 648 14.92 -16.71 13.76
CA PRO A 648 15.58 -18.02 13.77
C PRO A 648 15.37 -18.73 15.10
N SER A 649 15.15 -20.05 15.06
CA SER A 649 14.75 -20.78 16.27
C SER A 649 15.88 -20.95 17.29
N PHE A 650 15.52 -20.90 18.56
CA PHE A 650 16.36 -21.31 19.68
C PHE A 650 16.33 -22.83 19.80
N SER A 651 17.45 -23.48 19.51
CA SER A 651 17.64 -24.92 19.51
C SER A 651 18.93 -25.30 20.25
N GLY A 652 19.18 -26.57 20.48
CA GLY A 652 20.47 -27.02 21.08
C GLY A 652 21.69 -26.58 20.30
N ALA A 653 21.57 -26.42 18.98
CA ALA A 653 22.66 -25.94 18.12
C ALA A 653 22.87 -24.41 18.20
N SER A 654 21.78 -23.62 18.22
CA SER A 654 21.87 -22.15 18.25
C SER A 654 22.12 -21.62 19.67
N VAL A 655 21.72 -22.37 20.71
CA VAL A 655 21.84 -21.98 22.11
C VAL A 655 22.66 -23.03 22.87
N PRO A 656 23.94 -23.21 22.57
CA PRO A 656 24.76 -24.16 23.31
C PRO A 656 25.10 -23.70 24.74
N LYS A 657 24.86 -22.44 25.09
CA LYS A 657 25.08 -21.86 26.42
C LYS A 657 24.25 -20.58 26.64
N ALA A 658 24.10 -20.18 27.90
CA ALA A 658 23.30 -19.04 28.35
C ALA A 658 23.55 -17.72 27.58
N ASP A 659 24.79 -17.33 27.38
CA ASP A 659 25.15 -16.10 26.67
C ASP A 659 24.65 -16.06 25.21
N SER A 660 24.55 -17.22 24.55
CA SER A 660 24.02 -17.31 23.20
C SER A 660 22.54 -17.00 23.19
N ALA A 661 21.79 -17.48 24.18
CA ALA A 661 20.36 -17.18 24.37
C ALA A 661 20.13 -15.67 24.53
N VAL A 662 20.89 -15.02 25.43
CA VAL A 662 20.77 -13.58 25.67
C VAL A 662 20.99 -12.77 24.38
N ARG A 663 22.08 -13.04 23.66
CA ARG A 663 22.40 -12.32 22.40
C ARG A 663 21.30 -12.50 21.35
N MET A 664 20.78 -13.73 21.18
CA MET A 664 19.73 -13.99 20.19
C MET A 664 18.44 -13.26 20.54
N VAL A 665 18.00 -13.30 21.83
CA VAL A 665 16.79 -12.58 22.27
C VAL A 665 16.90 -11.09 21.95
N LEU A 666 18.04 -10.45 22.28
CA LEU A 666 18.25 -9.03 22.02
C LEU A 666 18.28 -8.71 20.53
N ALA A 667 18.93 -9.53 19.74
CA ALA A 667 19.02 -9.36 18.28
C ALA A 667 17.64 -9.51 17.62
N GLU A 668 16.87 -10.54 17.95
CA GLU A 668 15.55 -10.76 17.37
C GLU A 668 14.55 -9.66 17.77
N LYS A 669 14.61 -9.19 19.02
CA LYS A 669 13.82 -8.05 19.46
C LYS A 669 14.17 -6.78 18.68
N ALA A 670 15.46 -6.51 18.48
CA ALA A 670 15.93 -5.33 17.74
C ALA A 670 15.54 -5.37 16.25
N LEU A 671 15.48 -6.56 15.66
CA LEU A 671 15.03 -6.75 14.26
C LEU A 671 13.51 -6.66 14.09
N GLY A 672 12.73 -6.62 15.18
CA GLY A 672 11.29 -6.44 15.13
C GLY A 672 10.49 -7.72 14.85
N TYR A 673 11.02 -8.88 15.23
CA TYR A 673 10.24 -10.11 15.23
C TYR A 673 9.14 -10.08 16.31
N ASP A 674 8.03 -10.76 16.04
CA ASP A 674 6.85 -10.69 16.90
C ASP A 674 6.97 -11.55 18.16
N PHE A 675 7.74 -12.65 18.11
CA PHE A 675 7.97 -13.58 19.20
C PHE A 675 9.23 -14.45 18.92
N LEU A 676 9.63 -15.25 19.93
CA LEU A 676 10.75 -16.18 19.82
C LEU A 676 10.25 -17.61 19.69
N LYS A 677 10.85 -18.41 18.78
CA LYS A 677 10.53 -19.85 18.61
C LYS A 677 11.55 -20.71 19.35
N ILE A 678 11.07 -21.57 20.24
CA ILE A 678 11.88 -22.56 20.95
C ILE A 678 11.72 -23.92 20.29
N HIS A 679 12.85 -24.58 20.03
CA HIS A 679 12.97 -25.95 19.50
C HIS A 679 13.56 -26.91 20.54
N PRO A 680 13.49 -28.23 20.34
CA PRO A 680 14.14 -29.20 21.19
C PRO A 680 15.65 -29.00 21.34
N GLY A 681 16.22 -29.49 22.44
CA GLY A 681 17.68 -29.53 22.67
C GLY A 681 18.24 -28.27 23.35
N VAL A 682 17.44 -27.24 23.62
CA VAL A 682 17.89 -26.08 24.40
C VAL A 682 18.20 -26.53 25.83
N PRO A 683 19.42 -26.28 26.35
CA PRO A 683 19.80 -26.67 27.72
C PRO A 683 19.08 -25.78 28.75
N ARG A 684 18.97 -26.29 30.00
CA ARG A 684 18.20 -25.61 31.05
C ARG A 684 18.67 -24.20 31.35
N ASP A 685 19.97 -23.99 31.47
CA ASP A 685 20.58 -22.67 31.75
C ASP A 685 20.39 -21.69 30.57
N GLY A 686 20.48 -22.20 29.32
CA GLY A 686 20.18 -21.44 28.12
C GLY A 686 18.71 -21.00 28.10
N PHE A 687 17.78 -21.90 28.43
CA PHE A 687 16.36 -21.57 28.52
C PHE A 687 16.06 -20.58 29.64
N ASP A 688 16.63 -20.74 30.83
CA ASP A 688 16.39 -19.81 31.93
C ASP A 688 16.87 -18.40 31.62
N SER A 689 18.03 -18.28 30.92
CA SER A 689 18.59 -17.01 30.45
C SER A 689 17.74 -16.37 29.34
N LEU A 690 17.20 -17.19 28.43
CA LEU A 690 16.26 -16.76 27.41
C LEU A 690 15.00 -16.18 28.08
N ALA A 691 14.36 -16.91 29.01
CA ALA A 691 13.10 -16.52 29.61
C ALA A 691 13.23 -15.19 30.41
N VAL A 692 14.29 -15.04 31.20
CA VAL A 692 14.58 -13.81 31.94
C VAL A 692 14.85 -12.62 30.98
N THR A 693 15.59 -12.86 29.89
CA THR A 693 15.91 -11.80 28.94
C THR A 693 14.68 -11.40 28.14
N ALA A 694 13.86 -12.36 27.71
CA ALA A 694 12.63 -12.13 26.97
C ALA A 694 11.62 -11.31 27.79
N ASP A 695 11.44 -11.63 29.06
CA ASP A 695 10.58 -10.86 29.99
C ASP A 695 11.09 -9.42 30.13
N ARG A 696 12.39 -9.24 30.35
CA ARG A 696 13.02 -7.91 30.49
C ARG A 696 12.83 -7.01 29.28
N VAL A 697 12.88 -7.56 28.04
CA VAL A 697 12.74 -6.76 26.83
C VAL A 697 11.32 -6.78 26.25
N GLY A 698 10.39 -7.47 26.90
CA GLY A 698 8.99 -7.53 26.51
C GLY A 698 8.78 -8.24 25.16
N ILE A 699 9.39 -9.43 24.95
CA ILE A 699 9.12 -10.29 23.80
C ILE A 699 8.65 -11.66 24.29
N ARG A 700 7.57 -12.18 23.68
CA ARG A 700 7.02 -13.50 24.05
C ARG A 700 7.81 -14.62 23.41
N PHE A 701 7.70 -15.84 23.93
CA PHE A 701 8.29 -17.04 23.34
C PHE A 701 7.31 -18.21 23.34
N ALA A 702 7.42 -19.07 22.34
CA ALA A 702 6.50 -20.17 22.07
C ALA A 702 7.21 -21.34 21.40
N GLY A 703 6.56 -22.49 21.32
CA GLY A 703 7.06 -23.63 20.58
C GLY A 703 7.14 -24.90 21.39
N HIS A 704 8.24 -25.65 21.21
CA HIS A 704 8.48 -26.92 21.91
C HIS A 704 8.92 -26.74 23.35
N VAL A 705 8.65 -27.72 24.19
CA VAL A 705 9.19 -27.84 25.55
C VAL A 705 10.42 -28.75 25.52
N PRO A 706 11.65 -28.22 25.62
CA PRO A 706 12.84 -29.07 25.63
C PRO A 706 12.83 -30.04 26.83
N LEU A 707 13.25 -31.30 26.66
CA LEU A 707 13.28 -32.31 27.70
C LEU A 707 14.06 -31.85 28.94
N ALA A 708 15.18 -31.16 28.75
CA ALA A 708 15.99 -30.58 29.83
C ALA A 708 15.26 -29.46 30.62
N VAL A 709 14.18 -28.90 30.10
CA VAL A 709 13.35 -27.84 30.72
C VAL A 709 12.16 -28.47 31.44
N GLY A 710 11.42 -29.33 30.75
CA GLY A 710 10.19 -29.97 31.21
C GLY A 710 9.01 -29.02 31.32
N LEU A 711 7.79 -29.61 31.34
CA LEU A 711 6.54 -28.84 31.32
C LEU A 711 6.38 -27.86 32.51
N HIS A 712 6.68 -28.30 33.71
CA HIS A 712 6.52 -27.43 34.91
C HIS A 712 7.34 -26.14 34.79
N ARG A 713 8.60 -26.27 34.36
CA ARG A 713 9.46 -25.09 34.22
C ARG A 713 9.04 -24.19 33.08
N ALA A 714 8.54 -24.78 31.99
CA ALA A 714 7.97 -24.02 30.85
C ALA A 714 6.75 -23.19 31.32
N LEU A 715 5.86 -23.77 32.12
CA LEU A 715 4.70 -23.08 32.66
C LEU A 715 5.09 -21.97 33.66
N GLU A 716 6.07 -22.20 34.53
CA GLU A 716 6.62 -21.17 35.42
C GLU A 716 7.20 -19.99 34.64
N ALA A 717 7.82 -20.24 33.52
CA ALA A 717 8.37 -19.22 32.62
C ALA A 717 7.32 -18.52 31.78
N LYS A 718 6.04 -18.90 31.87
CA LYS A 718 4.90 -18.27 31.18
C LYS A 718 5.04 -18.30 29.67
N TYR A 719 5.27 -19.52 29.10
CA TYR A 719 5.19 -19.68 27.64
C TYR A 719 3.94 -18.99 27.08
N TRP A 720 4.08 -18.28 25.97
CA TRP A 720 2.92 -17.75 25.27
C TRP A 720 2.04 -18.85 24.71
N SER A 721 2.65 -19.83 23.99
CA SER A 721 2.01 -21.10 23.67
C SER A 721 2.99 -22.27 23.74
N ILE A 722 2.48 -23.45 24.14
CA ILE A 722 3.13 -24.72 23.95
C ILE A 722 2.47 -25.40 22.76
N ASP A 723 3.29 -25.78 21.78
CA ASP A 723 2.82 -26.38 20.55
C ASP A 723 2.92 -27.92 20.66
N HIS A 724 2.17 -28.67 19.84
CA HIS A 724 2.21 -30.14 19.77
C HIS A 724 1.81 -30.89 21.07
N LEU A 725 1.24 -30.22 22.07
CA LEU A 725 1.04 -30.76 23.43
C LEU A 725 2.36 -31.25 24.05
N ASP A 726 3.49 -30.63 23.70
CA ASP A 726 4.82 -31.02 24.20
C ASP A 726 4.90 -30.96 25.74
N GLY A 727 5.58 -31.92 26.34
CA GLY A 727 5.80 -32.00 27.75
C GLY A 727 4.65 -32.63 28.53
N PHE A 728 3.42 -32.76 27.94
CA PHE A 728 2.28 -33.32 28.70
C PHE A 728 2.41 -34.83 28.91
N VAL A 729 2.77 -35.62 27.87
CA VAL A 729 2.97 -37.06 27.99
C VAL A 729 4.12 -37.33 28.92
N GLU A 730 5.22 -36.62 28.80
CA GLU A 730 6.42 -36.70 29.62
C GLU A 730 6.12 -36.38 31.11
N ALA A 731 5.28 -35.34 31.34
CA ALA A 731 4.88 -34.97 32.71
C ALA A 731 3.90 -36.00 33.36
N LEU A 732 3.18 -36.76 32.55
CA LEU A 732 2.34 -37.86 33.02
C LEU A 732 3.14 -39.13 33.34
N ALA A 733 4.36 -39.30 32.82
CA ALA A 733 5.18 -40.47 33.07
C ALA A 733 5.61 -40.53 34.54
N ARG A 734 5.71 -41.75 35.09
CA ARG A 734 6.21 -41.97 36.46
C ARG A 734 7.61 -41.44 36.65
N ARG A 735 8.45 -41.55 35.64
CA ARG A 735 9.79 -40.99 35.58
C ARG A 735 9.88 -40.16 34.27
N ALA A 736 10.31 -38.92 34.37
CA ALA A 736 10.54 -38.08 33.19
C ALA A 736 11.68 -38.67 32.33
N PRO A 737 11.56 -38.69 30.99
CA PRO A 737 12.62 -39.12 30.10
C PRO A 737 13.79 -38.12 30.16
N THR A 738 15.02 -38.65 29.98
CA THR A 738 16.24 -37.82 29.97
C THR A 738 16.87 -37.76 28.59
N THR A 739 16.45 -38.62 27.70
CA THR A 739 16.91 -38.66 26.30
C THR A 739 15.74 -38.76 25.34
N SER A 740 15.94 -38.34 24.09
CA SER A 740 14.95 -38.51 23.03
C SER A 740 14.66 -39.95 22.67
N GLN A 741 15.57 -40.88 22.96
CA GLN A 741 15.35 -42.32 22.76
C GLN A 741 14.37 -42.87 23.81
N GLU A 742 14.49 -42.42 25.07
CA GLU A 742 13.53 -42.78 26.16
C GLU A 742 12.14 -42.15 25.91
N ASP A 743 12.09 -40.95 25.33
CA ASP A 743 10.87 -40.26 25.00
C ASP A 743 10.15 -40.88 23.78
N GLY A 744 10.90 -41.18 22.75
CA GLY A 744 10.39 -41.60 21.47
C GLY A 744 9.72 -40.51 20.69
N PHE A 745 8.68 -40.82 19.93
CA PHE A 745 7.92 -39.82 19.16
C PHE A 745 6.93 -39.09 20.08
N PHE A 746 7.33 -37.92 20.59
CA PHE A 746 6.51 -37.06 21.46
C PHE A 746 5.90 -37.81 22.67
N GLY A 747 6.71 -38.58 23.36
CA GLY A 747 6.29 -39.34 24.55
C GLY A 747 5.66 -40.71 24.20
N MET A 748 5.60 -41.14 22.96
CA MET A 748 4.94 -42.42 22.58
C MET A 748 5.59 -43.62 23.25
N ALA A 749 6.90 -43.60 23.55
CA ALA A 749 7.59 -44.69 24.24
C ALA A 749 7.22 -44.80 25.73
N LEU A 750 6.55 -43.78 26.30
CA LEU A 750 6.21 -43.70 27.73
C LEU A 750 4.84 -44.25 28.06
N LEU A 751 4.04 -44.67 27.07
CA LEU A 751 2.61 -45.02 27.22
C LEU A 751 2.32 -46.07 28.33
N ASP A 752 3.24 -46.97 28.63
CA ASP A 752 3.06 -48.01 29.67
C ASP A 752 3.49 -47.53 31.06
N SER A 753 4.05 -46.34 31.18
CA SER A 753 4.54 -45.74 32.43
C SER A 753 3.75 -44.53 32.92
N LEU A 754 2.59 -44.26 32.38
CA LEU A 754 1.84 -43.04 32.65
C LEU A 754 1.01 -43.14 33.94
N GLU A 755 0.93 -41.98 34.61
CA GLU A 755 0.02 -41.75 35.75
C GLU A 755 -0.99 -40.66 35.36
N GLU A 756 -2.06 -41.05 34.68
CA GLU A 756 -3.08 -40.13 34.18
C GLU A 756 -3.80 -39.33 35.28
N SER A 757 -3.73 -39.78 36.56
CA SER A 757 -4.22 -39.04 37.71
C SER A 757 -3.54 -37.67 37.89
N ARG A 758 -2.37 -37.43 37.30
CA ARG A 758 -1.68 -36.12 37.31
C ARG A 758 -2.29 -35.10 36.38
N LEU A 759 -3.07 -35.52 35.38
CA LEU A 759 -3.59 -34.66 34.32
C LEU A 759 -4.39 -33.47 34.84
N PRO A 760 -5.30 -33.57 35.85
CA PRO A 760 -6.02 -32.40 36.36
C PRO A 760 -5.10 -31.35 36.98
N ALA A 761 -4.04 -31.72 37.63
CA ALA A 761 -3.06 -30.80 38.22
C ALA A 761 -2.27 -30.05 37.14
N LEU A 762 -1.86 -30.73 36.06
CA LEU A 762 -1.16 -30.14 34.91
C LEU A 762 -2.06 -29.14 34.21
N ILE A 763 -3.34 -29.44 34.05
CA ILE A 763 -4.32 -28.54 33.44
C ILE A 763 -4.51 -27.25 34.27
N ALA A 764 -4.65 -27.43 35.60
CA ALA A 764 -4.78 -26.30 36.54
C ALA A 764 -3.53 -25.39 36.48
N ALA A 765 -2.32 -26.00 36.45
CA ALA A 765 -1.07 -25.26 36.32
C ALA A 765 -0.97 -24.52 34.97
N THR A 766 -1.35 -25.16 33.86
CA THR A 766 -1.33 -24.53 32.52
C THR A 766 -2.28 -23.34 32.45
N ARG A 767 -3.48 -23.48 33.00
CA ARG A 767 -4.45 -22.37 33.10
C ARG A 767 -3.92 -21.23 33.97
N ALA A 768 -3.34 -21.54 35.11
CA ALA A 768 -2.77 -20.54 36.02
C ALA A 768 -1.60 -19.76 35.40
N ALA A 769 -0.79 -20.43 34.56
CA ALA A 769 0.30 -19.82 33.82
C ALA A 769 -0.20 -18.89 32.68
N GLY A 770 -1.46 -19.02 32.25
CA GLY A 770 -2.01 -18.31 31.08
C GLY A 770 -1.45 -18.78 29.75
N THR A 771 -0.82 -19.97 29.72
CA THR A 771 -0.19 -20.56 28.56
C THR A 771 -1.26 -21.14 27.61
N TRP A 772 -1.17 -20.81 26.33
CA TRP A 772 -2.05 -21.36 25.27
C TRP A 772 -1.51 -22.65 24.71
N MET A 773 -2.38 -23.43 24.08
CA MET A 773 -2.02 -24.68 23.42
C MET A 773 -2.29 -24.62 21.93
N VAL A 774 -1.34 -25.11 21.10
CA VAL A 774 -1.52 -25.32 19.67
C VAL A 774 -1.27 -26.82 19.36
N PRO A 775 -2.31 -27.66 19.43
CA PRO A 775 -2.18 -29.11 19.51
C PRO A 775 -1.65 -29.82 18.27
N THR A 776 -1.87 -29.27 17.06
CA THR A 776 -1.50 -29.86 15.76
C THR A 776 -1.93 -31.34 15.60
N MET A 777 -3.15 -31.64 15.98
CA MET A 777 -3.66 -33.03 16.04
C MET A 777 -3.64 -33.73 14.68
N GLY A 778 -3.96 -32.99 13.59
CA GLY A 778 -3.95 -33.54 12.24
C GLY A 778 -2.58 -34.05 11.79
N PHE A 779 -1.50 -33.45 12.28
CA PHE A 779 -0.14 -33.93 12.09
C PHE A 779 0.04 -35.31 12.73
N PHE A 780 -0.34 -35.48 14.00
CA PHE A 780 -0.19 -36.76 14.73
C PHE A 780 -1.12 -37.83 14.17
N GLU A 781 -2.35 -37.50 13.82
CA GLU A 781 -3.29 -38.45 13.21
C GLU A 781 -2.80 -38.91 11.83
N SER A 782 -2.16 -38.06 11.04
CA SER A 782 -1.54 -38.46 9.77
C SER A 782 -0.28 -39.32 9.96
N MET A 783 0.54 -39.00 10.98
CA MET A 783 1.79 -39.74 11.23
C MET A 783 1.58 -41.07 11.96
N ALA A 784 0.79 -41.09 13.04
CA ALA A 784 0.61 -42.21 13.92
C ALA A 784 -0.80 -42.84 13.89
N GLY A 785 -1.73 -42.29 13.10
CA GLY A 785 -3.08 -42.85 12.93
C GLY A 785 -3.13 -44.07 12.03
N ASP A 786 -4.36 -44.52 11.74
CA ASP A 786 -4.63 -45.75 11.00
C ASP A 786 -4.76 -45.57 9.48
N GLU A 787 -4.81 -44.31 8.98
CA GLU A 787 -4.88 -44.02 7.54
C GLU A 787 -3.64 -44.54 6.83
N THR A 788 -3.80 -45.33 5.75
CA THR A 788 -2.65 -45.94 5.04
C THR A 788 -1.83 -44.87 4.32
N ILE A 789 -0.56 -45.17 4.05
CA ILE A 789 0.34 -44.24 3.32
C ILE A 789 -0.19 -44.00 1.90
N GLU A 790 -0.82 -44.99 1.27
CA GLU A 790 -1.47 -44.86 -0.01
C GLU A 790 -2.62 -43.88 0.05
N ALA A 791 -3.52 -44.00 1.02
CA ALA A 791 -4.63 -43.08 1.22
C ALA A 791 -4.14 -41.63 1.54
N LEU A 792 -3.08 -41.53 2.35
CA LEU A 792 -2.42 -40.27 2.61
C LEU A 792 -1.82 -39.64 1.32
N SER A 793 -1.23 -40.49 0.44
CA SER A 793 -0.62 -40.06 -0.82
C SER A 793 -1.64 -39.64 -1.89
N ASP A 794 -2.87 -40.16 -1.80
CA ASP A 794 -3.95 -39.85 -2.74
C ASP A 794 -4.72 -38.59 -2.39
N ARG A 795 -4.32 -37.88 -1.33
CA ARG A 795 -4.98 -36.63 -0.94
C ARG A 795 -4.84 -35.57 -2.04
N PRO A 796 -5.95 -34.99 -2.54
CA PRO A 796 -5.93 -34.13 -3.72
C PRO A 796 -5.11 -32.84 -3.56
N GLU A 797 -4.92 -32.36 -2.34
CA GLU A 797 -4.12 -31.18 -2.06
C GLU A 797 -2.61 -31.40 -2.17
N LEU A 798 -2.14 -32.65 -2.27
CA LEU A 798 -0.72 -32.94 -2.49
C LEU A 798 -0.21 -32.44 -3.85
N ARG A 799 -1.10 -32.15 -4.80
CA ARG A 799 -0.74 -31.47 -6.06
C ARG A 799 -0.13 -30.07 -5.86
N TYR A 800 -0.28 -29.47 -4.67
CA TYR A 800 0.34 -28.20 -4.30
C TYR A 800 1.67 -28.37 -3.54
N VAL A 801 2.08 -29.59 -3.29
CA VAL A 801 3.32 -29.94 -2.57
C VAL A 801 4.35 -30.46 -3.56
N SER A 802 5.62 -30.10 -3.38
CA SER A 802 6.68 -30.61 -4.27
C SER A 802 6.83 -32.12 -4.14
N ARG A 803 7.19 -32.78 -5.24
CA ARG A 803 7.42 -34.24 -5.26
C ARG A 803 8.47 -34.66 -4.23
N SER A 804 9.53 -33.91 -4.07
CA SER A 804 10.58 -34.19 -3.07
C SER A 804 10.05 -34.12 -1.64
N MET A 805 9.21 -33.12 -1.34
CA MET A 805 8.59 -32.99 -0.02
C MET A 805 7.62 -34.16 0.26
N ALA A 806 6.78 -34.51 -0.70
CA ALA A 806 5.88 -35.65 -0.57
C ALA A 806 6.63 -36.97 -0.34
N LEU A 807 7.74 -37.22 -1.05
CA LEU A 807 8.59 -38.41 -0.85
C LEU A 807 9.23 -38.39 0.55
N ASN A 808 9.66 -37.26 1.05
CA ASN A 808 10.18 -37.14 2.42
C ASN A 808 9.11 -37.48 3.47
N TRP A 809 7.86 -37.07 3.24
CA TRP A 809 6.74 -37.40 4.12
C TRP A 809 6.43 -38.88 4.12
N ILE A 810 6.41 -39.51 2.95
CA ILE A 810 6.25 -40.97 2.81
C ILE A 810 7.34 -41.70 3.61
N ASN A 811 8.59 -41.35 3.41
CA ASN A 811 9.73 -42.03 4.07
C ASN A 811 9.71 -41.81 5.59
N GLY A 812 9.46 -40.59 6.08
CA GLY A 812 9.36 -40.31 7.51
C GLY A 812 8.20 -41.04 8.17
N THR A 813 7.05 -41.14 7.51
CA THR A 813 5.90 -41.91 8.02
C THR A 813 6.20 -43.43 8.04
N ARG A 814 6.87 -43.94 7.02
CA ARG A 814 7.34 -45.33 7.00
C ARG A 814 8.30 -45.63 8.13
N GLN A 815 9.26 -44.75 8.33
CA GLN A 815 10.22 -44.88 9.42
C GLN A 815 9.54 -44.88 10.80
N LEU A 816 8.57 -43.98 11.03
CA LEU A 816 7.85 -43.93 12.29
C LEU A 816 6.98 -45.18 12.52
N ARG A 817 6.30 -45.67 11.48
CA ARG A 817 5.36 -46.77 11.58
C ARG A 817 6.05 -48.16 11.57
N GLY A 818 7.36 -48.21 11.24
CA GLY A 818 8.13 -49.47 11.15
C GLY A 818 7.68 -50.34 9.99
N VAL A 819 8.08 -50.05 8.74
CA VAL A 819 7.57 -50.68 7.49
C VAL A 819 7.81 -52.20 7.43
N SER A 820 8.80 -52.74 8.15
CA SER A 820 9.04 -54.17 8.31
C SER A 820 8.26 -54.80 9.49
N ASP A 821 7.75 -53.99 10.46
CA ASP A 821 7.25 -54.44 11.75
C ASP A 821 5.91 -53.74 12.16
N ASP A 822 4.99 -53.45 11.23
CA ASP A 822 3.65 -52.95 11.58
C ASP A 822 2.80 -54.08 12.23
N THR A 823 3.23 -54.48 13.41
CA THR A 823 2.58 -55.50 14.22
C THR A 823 1.29 -54.99 14.85
N ALA A 824 0.44 -55.90 15.30
CA ALA A 824 -0.76 -55.53 16.05
C ALA A 824 -0.41 -54.71 17.33
N ALA A 825 0.73 -55.02 17.96
CA ALA A 825 1.20 -54.31 19.14
C ALA A 825 1.62 -52.82 18.84
N THR A 826 2.38 -52.61 17.76
CA THR A 826 2.80 -51.26 17.35
C THR A 826 1.60 -50.42 16.91
N ARG A 827 0.63 -51.02 16.23
CA ARG A 827 -0.62 -50.35 15.84
C ARG A 827 -1.45 -49.99 17.06
N LEU A 828 -1.58 -50.86 18.03
CA LEU A 828 -2.28 -50.58 19.28
C LEU A 828 -1.59 -49.43 20.06
N ALA A 829 -0.27 -49.43 20.10
CA ALA A 829 0.48 -48.36 20.75
C ALA A 829 0.19 -46.98 20.09
N ARG A 830 0.16 -46.88 18.75
CA ARG A 830 -0.19 -45.67 18.03
C ARG A 830 -1.64 -45.23 18.28
N GLN A 831 -2.59 -46.19 18.31
CA GLN A 831 -4.00 -45.88 18.65
C GLN A 831 -4.14 -45.33 20.09
N ARG A 832 -3.46 -45.96 21.07
CA ARG A 832 -3.41 -45.46 22.45
C ARG A 832 -2.81 -44.08 22.56
N PHE A 833 -1.76 -43.79 21.78
CA PHE A 833 -1.13 -42.50 21.72
C PHE A 833 -2.08 -41.39 21.21
N ILE A 834 -2.76 -41.65 20.10
CA ILE A 834 -3.74 -40.70 19.56
C ILE A 834 -4.93 -40.53 20.53
N ALA A 835 -5.43 -41.59 21.15
CA ALA A 835 -6.49 -41.53 22.15
C ALA A 835 -6.09 -40.66 23.36
N LEU A 836 -4.85 -40.83 23.87
CA LEU A 836 -4.31 -40.02 24.96
C LEU A 836 -4.24 -38.55 24.58
N ARG A 837 -3.72 -38.21 23.40
CA ARG A 837 -3.63 -36.82 22.93
C ARG A 837 -5.00 -36.18 22.80
N ARG A 838 -6.00 -36.90 22.26
CA ARG A 838 -7.41 -36.45 22.23
C ARG A 838 -7.94 -36.18 23.64
N LYS A 839 -7.65 -37.07 24.61
CA LYS A 839 -8.04 -36.92 26.00
C LYS A 839 -7.39 -35.67 26.64
N ILE A 840 -6.10 -35.43 26.41
CA ILE A 840 -5.37 -34.26 26.91
C ILE A 840 -5.98 -32.98 26.33
N LEU A 841 -6.20 -32.93 25.01
CA LEU A 841 -6.82 -31.78 24.33
C LEU A 841 -8.21 -31.46 24.92
N LYS A 842 -9.08 -32.47 25.06
CA LYS A 842 -10.42 -32.30 25.63
C LYS A 842 -10.35 -31.79 27.07
N ALA A 843 -9.48 -32.37 27.88
CA ALA A 843 -9.31 -31.97 29.26
C ALA A 843 -8.74 -30.53 29.40
N LEU A 844 -7.81 -30.10 28.56
CA LEU A 844 -7.30 -28.74 28.49
C LEU A 844 -8.42 -27.75 28.16
N HIS A 845 -9.20 -28.05 27.14
CA HIS A 845 -10.33 -27.21 26.74
C HIS A 845 -11.37 -27.08 27.86
N ASP A 846 -11.79 -28.20 28.45
CA ASP A 846 -12.79 -28.22 29.53
C ASP A 846 -12.28 -27.56 30.82
N GLY A 847 -10.96 -27.65 31.08
CA GLY A 847 -10.29 -26.95 32.14
C GLY A 847 -10.11 -25.44 31.96
N GLY A 848 -10.58 -24.90 30.82
CA GLY A 848 -10.52 -23.47 30.49
C GLY A 848 -9.13 -22.98 30.05
N VAL A 849 -8.26 -23.87 29.59
CA VAL A 849 -6.98 -23.50 28.95
C VAL A 849 -7.28 -22.96 27.54
N GLY A 850 -6.62 -21.89 27.12
CA GLY A 850 -6.74 -21.36 25.77
C GLY A 850 -6.19 -22.34 24.74
N VAL A 851 -7.02 -22.67 23.72
CA VAL A 851 -6.62 -23.52 22.59
C VAL A 851 -6.72 -22.69 21.32
N ALA A 852 -5.66 -22.68 20.52
CA ALA A 852 -5.57 -22.02 19.23
C ALA A 852 -5.33 -23.04 18.11
N LEU A 853 -5.99 -22.83 16.96
CA LEU A 853 -5.89 -23.69 15.79
C LEU A 853 -4.51 -23.54 15.14
N GLY A 854 -3.88 -24.67 14.78
CA GLY A 854 -2.63 -24.71 14.05
C GLY A 854 -2.35 -26.12 13.56
N SER A 855 -1.86 -26.25 12.32
CA SER A 855 -1.74 -27.55 11.64
C SER A 855 -0.32 -28.03 11.40
N ASP A 856 0.68 -27.16 11.62
CA ASP A 856 2.08 -27.43 11.30
C ASP A 856 2.37 -27.57 9.79
N ALA A 857 1.57 -26.89 8.96
CA ALA A 857 1.75 -26.91 7.52
C ALA A 857 2.92 -25.99 7.05
N PRO A 858 3.69 -26.39 6.02
CA PRO A 858 3.72 -27.67 5.30
C PRO A 858 4.66 -28.70 5.96
N GLN A 859 4.13 -29.50 6.84
CA GLN A 859 4.84 -30.62 7.49
C GLN A 859 3.98 -31.89 7.36
N PHE A 860 4.60 -33.00 7.10
CA PHE A 860 4.01 -34.33 7.05
C PHE A 860 2.49 -34.39 6.77
N TRP A 861 2.13 -34.42 5.47
CA TRP A 861 0.75 -34.55 4.96
C TRP A 861 -0.15 -33.32 5.16
N ASN A 862 0.39 -32.21 5.70
CA ASN A 862 -0.31 -30.97 5.91
C ASN A 862 0.01 -29.94 4.83
N ALA A 863 -0.85 -29.83 3.81
CA ALA A 863 -0.74 -28.80 2.79
C ALA A 863 -1.28 -27.46 3.31
N PRO A 864 -0.61 -26.33 3.02
CA PRO A 864 -1.02 -24.99 3.48
C PRO A 864 -2.48 -24.67 3.16
N GLY A 865 -3.25 -24.31 4.20
CA GLY A 865 -4.67 -23.96 4.11
C GLY A 865 -5.62 -25.16 4.09
N PHE A 866 -5.25 -26.28 3.46
CA PHE A 866 -6.10 -27.48 3.39
C PHE A 866 -6.13 -28.26 4.69
N SER A 867 -5.00 -28.30 5.41
CA SER A 867 -4.85 -29.05 6.67
C SER A 867 -5.75 -28.54 7.81
N LEU A 868 -6.10 -27.25 7.83
CA LEU A 868 -6.92 -26.71 8.93
C LEU A 868 -8.31 -27.32 9.03
N THR A 869 -8.92 -27.72 7.92
CA THR A 869 -10.22 -28.42 7.98
C THR A 869 -10.08 -29.79 8.68
N ARG A 870 -8.97 -30.52 8.45
CA ARG A 870 -8.69 -31.77 9.15
C ARG A 870 -8.38 -31.53 10.61
N GLU A 871 -7.64 -30.49 10.93
CA GLU A 871 -7.34 -30.09 12.30
C GLU A 871 -8.62 -29.79 13.09
N LEU A 872 -9.55 -29.03 12.51
CA LEU A 872 -10.87 -28.77 13.09
C LEU A 872 -11.66 -30.08 13.29
N ALA A 873 -11.61 -31.00 12.33
CA ALA A 873 -12.27 -32.31 12.44
C ALA A 873 -11.64 -33.17 13.54
N ALA A 874 -10.31 -33.14 13.70
CA ALA A 874 -9.60 -33.84 14.76
C ALA A 874 -10.00 -33.29 16.16
N TYR A 875 -10.23 -31.97 16.29
CA TYR A 875 -10.71 -31.38 17.53
C TYR A 875 -12.14 -31.83 17.86
N VAL A 876 -13.02 -31.92 16.88
CA VAL A 876 -14.35 -32.51 17.06
C VAL A 876 -14.23 -34.00 17.42
N GLY A 877 -13.31 -34.75 16.77
CA GLY A 877 -12.97 -36.13 17.09
C GLY A 877 -12.41 -36.31 18.50
N ALA A 878 -11.82 -35.31 19.10
CA ALA A 878 -11.40 -35.24 20.47
C ALA A 878 -12.54 -34.90 21.46
N GLY A 879 -13.75 -34.58 20.99
CA GLY A 879 -14.94 -34.33 21.80
C GLY A 879 -15.30 -32.85 21.99
N LEU A 880 -14.72 -31.93 21.21
CA LEU A 880 -15.19 -30.55 21.14
C LEU A 880 -16.45 -30.46 20.26
N THR A 881 -17.38 -29.54 20.57
CA THR A 881 -18.48 -29.26 19.65
C THR A 881 -17.95 -28.54 18.38
N PRO A 882 -18.67 -28.58 17.24
CA PRO A 882 -18.27 -27.85 16.04
C PRO A 882 -18.04 -26.34 16.32
N TYR A 883 -18.87 -25.73 17.18
CA TYR A 883 -18.68 -24.34 17.60
C TYR A 883 -17.38 -24.14 18.39
N GLN A 884 -17.11 -25.03 19.37
CA GLN A 884 -15.87 -24.97 20.17
C GLN A 884 -14.64 -25.13 19.28
N ALA A 885 -14.65 -26.08 18.35
CA ALA A 885 -13.57 -26.28 17.40
C ALA A 885 -13.38 -25.04 16.51
N LEU A 886 -14.47 -24.49 15.92
CA LEU A 886 -14.40 -23.28 15.10
C LEU A 886 -13.90 -22.07 15.89
N ALA A 887 -14.24 -21.95 17.18
CA ALA A 887 -13.77 -20.89 18.05
C ALA A 887 -12.24 -20.90 18.22
N THR A 888 -11.59 -22.07 18.16
CA THR A 888 -10.12 -22.16 18.25
C THR A 888 -9.44 -21.49 17.07
N GLY A 889 -10.06 -21.49 15.88
CA GLY A 889 -9.52 -20.90 14.64
C GLY A 889 -10.00 -19.46 14.37
N THR A 890 -10.90 -18.91 15.19
CA THR A 890 -11.49 -17.59 14.97
C THR A 890 -11.31 -16.68 16.19
N ARG A 891 -12.30 -16.64 17.10
CA ARG A 891 -12.31 -15.81 18.30
C ARG A 891 -11.10 -16.02 19.18
N ASN A 892 -10.68 -17.26 19.37
CA ASN A 892 -9.53 -17.56 20.21
C ASN A 892 -8.22 -17.03 19.61
N ILE A 893 -8.09 -17.01 18.30
CA ILE A 893 -6.92 -16.40 17.62
C ILE A 893 -6.84 -14.91 17.97
N ALA A 894 -7.95 -14.20 17.89
CA ALA A 894 -7.98 -12.78 18.23
C ALA A 894 -7.62 -12.53 19.71
N ARG A 895 -8.08 -13.39 20.62
CA ARG A 895 -7.69 -13.35 22.05
C ARG A 895 -6.21 -13.63 22.25
N PHE A 896 -5.72 -14.68 21.62
CA PHE A 896 -4.31 -15.07 21.68
C PHE A 896 -3.39 -13.95 21.21
N LEU A 897 -3.75 -13.27 20.10
CA LEU A 897 -2.96 -12.18 19.53
C LEU A 897 -3.22 -10.82 20.21
N GLY A 898 -4.28 -10.70 21.01
CA GLY A 898 -4.65 -9.46 21.71
C GLY A 898 -5.32 -8.42 20.81
N ASN A 899 -5.99 -8.85 19.73
CA ASN A 899 -6.65 -7.97 18.75
C ASN A 899 -8.18 -8.21 18.61
N GLU A 900 -8.83 -8.61 19.71
CA GLU A 900 -10.27 -8.90 19.74
C GLU A 900 -11.14 -7.70 19.31
N ALA A 901 -10.68 -6.48 19.52
CA ALA A 901 -11.38 -5.29 19.05
C ALA A 901 -11.52 -5.25 17.52
N GLU A 902 -10.59 -5.87 16.79
CA GLU A 902 -10.49 -5.77 15.33
C GLU A 902 -10.91 -7.04 14.59
N ALA A 903 -10.76 -8.23 15.19
CA ALA A 903 -10.87 -9.52 14.49
C ALA A 903 -11.59 -10.59 15.31
N GLY A 904 -11.68 -11.79 14.74
CA GLY A 904 -12.12 -13.03 15.41
C GLY A 904 -13.64 -13.23 15.49
N THR A 905 -14.44 -12.19 15.24
CA THR A 905 -15.92 -12.26 15.23
C THR A 905 -16.49 -11.36 14.15
N ILE A 906 -17.72 -11.63 13.67
CA ILE A 906 -18.42 -10.77 12.72
C ILE A 906 -19.23 -9.73 13.48
N ALA A 907 -18.78 -8.49 13.48
CA ALA A 907 -19.45 -7.34 14.08
C ALA A 907 -19.10 -6.05 13.35
N VAL A 908 -19.97 -5.05 13.41
CA VAL A 908 -19.74 -3.73 12.81
C VAL A 908 -18.46 -3.11 13.38
N GLY A 909 -17.65 -2.52 12.51
CA GLY A 909 -16.36 -1.90 12.83
C GLY A 909 -15.17 -2.87 12.81
N LYS A 910 -15.40 -4.20 12.83
CA LYS A 910 -14.35 -5.19 12.71
C LYS A 910 -13.88 -5.38 11.27
N ARG A 911 -12.72 -5.96 11.12
CA ARG A 911 -12.14 -6.25 9.82
C ARG A 911 -12.97 -7.25 9.03
N ALA A 912 -13.02 -7.01 7.74
CA ALA A 912 -13.69 -7.86 6.77
C ALA A 912 -12.75 -8.99 6.31
N ASP A 913 -12.46 -9.90 7.24
CA ASP A 913 -11.80 -11.19 7.02
C ASP A 913 -12.85 -12.28 7.21
N LEU A 914 -13.38 -12.81 6.12
CA LEU A 914 -14.61 -13.61 6.14
C LEU A 914 -14.50 -14.82 5.19
N ILE A 915 -15.24 -15.88 5.49
CA ILE A 915 -15.43 -17.03 4.59
C ILE A 915 -16.92 -17.24 4.38
N LEU A 916 -17.35 -17.30 3.13
CA LEU A 916 -18.70 -17.70 2.75
C LEU A 916 -18.71 -19.20 2.47
N LEU A 917 -19.56 -19.94 3.15
CA LEU A 917 -19.68 -21.38 3.09
C LEU A 917 -21.01 -21.81 2.46
N GLU A 918 -21.02 -22.91 1.73
CA GLU A 918 -22.23 -23.49 1.13
C GLU A 918 -23.14 -24.20 2.16
N ALA A 919 -22.61 -24.57 3.35
CA ALA A 919 -23.35 -25.33 4.33
C ALA A 919 -22.96 -24.94 5.78
N ASN A 920 -23.82 -25.27 6.75
CA ASN A 920 -23.67 -24.90 8.15
C ASN A 920 -22.50 -25.60 8.84
N PRO A 921 -21.44 -24.87 9.25
CA PRO A 921 -20.27 -25.46 9.93
C PRO A 921 -20.57 -25.89 11.37
N LEU A 922 -21.65 -25.41 11.98
CA LEU A 922 -22.06 -25.82 13.34
C LEU A 922 -22.82 -27.16 13.36
N GLN A 923 -23.35 -27.61 12.19
CA GLN A 923 -23.92 -28.94 12.03
C GLN A 923 -22.87 -30.00 11.73
N ASP A 924 -21.91 -29.64 10.88
CA ASP A 924 -20.75 -30.48 10.54
C ASP A 924 -19.56 -29.57 10.28
N ILE A 925 -18.52 -29.70 11.08
CA ILE A 925 -17.31 -28.88 10.99
C ILE A 925 -16.60 -29.03 9.63
N ARG A 926 -16.78 -30.19 8.94
CA ARG A 926 -16.21 -30.44 7.60
C ARG A 926 -16.79 -29.52 6.54
N ASN A 927 -17.94 -28.85 6.79
CA ASN A 927 -18.53 -27.86 5.91
C ASN A 927 -17.66 -26.60 5.74
N VAL A 928 -16.68 -26.39 6.61
CA VAL A 928 -15.65 -25.31 6.44
C VAL A 928 -14.86 -25.49 5.15
N ALA A 929 -14.73 -26.71 4.62
CA ALA A 929 -14.10 -26.96 3.32
C ALA A 929 -14.95 -26.54 2.11
N LYS A 930 -16.28 -26.41 2.28
CA LYS A 930 -17.23 -26.05 1.22
C LYS A 930 -17.33 -24.54 1.06
N GLN A 931 -16.25 -23.95 0.58
CA GLN A 931 -16.12 -22.51 0.43
C GLN A 931 -16.76 -22.04 -0.88
N ASP A 932 -17.65 -21.04 -0.79
CA ASP A 932 -18.24 -20.31 -1.91
C ASP A 932 -17.48 -19.00 -2.21
N GLY A 933 -16.62 -18.57 -1.29
CA GLY A 933 -15.73 -17.46 -1.46
C GLY A 933 -15.03 -17.06 -0.16
N VAL A 934 -13.99 -16.27 -0.31
CA VAL A 934 -13.15 -15.78 0.79
C VAL A 934 -12.98 -14.27 0.68
N MET A 935 -13.01 -13.58 1.80
CA MET A 935 -12.70 -12.16 1.90
C MET A 935 -11.50 -11.96 2.81
N ILE A 936 -10.49 -11.25 2.32
CA ILE A 936 -9.27 -10.91 3.07
C ILE A 936 -9.06 -9.41 3.01
N GLY A 937 -9.08 -8.74 4.16
CA GLY A 937 -8.90 -7.29 4.23
C GLY A 937 -9.88 -6.51 3.34
N GLY A 938 -11.12 -7.00 3.22
CA GLY A 938 -12.16 -6.40 2.37
C GLY A 938 -12.12 -6.81 0.89
N ARG A 939 -11.08 -7.49 0.42
CA ARG A 939 -10.99 -8.03 -0.93
C ARG A 939 -11.80 -9.32 -1.04
N TRP A 940 -12.83 -9.32 -1.88
CA TRP A 940 -13.67 -10.50 -2.14
C TRP A 940 -13.08 -11.37 -3.24
N LEU A 941 -12.95 -12.65 -2.96
CA LEU A 941 -12.53 -13.69 -3.90
C LEU A 941 -13.68 -14.69 -4.02
N PRO A 942 -14.49 -14.65 -5.08
CA PRO A 942 -15.53 -15.64 -5.30
C PRO A 942 -14.92 -17.02 -5.67
N LYS A 943 -15.73 -18.06 -5.59
CA LYS A 943 -15.31 -19.46 -5.80
C LYS A 943 -14.57 -19.66 -7.11
N GLU A 944 -15.08 -19.10 -8.20
CA GLU A 944 -14.48 -19.23 -9.54
C GLU A 944 -13.06 -18.63 -9.59
N GLU A 945 -12.87 -17.50 -8.93
CA GLU A 945 -11.58 -16.84 -8.83
C GLU A 945 -10.61 -17.65 -7.97
N ILE A 946 -11.08 -18.22 -6.85
CA ILE A 946 -10.28 -19.10 -5.98
C ILE A 946 -9.84 -20.32 -6.78
N GLU A 947 -10.75 -20.98 -7.49
CA GLU A 947 -10.46 -22.17 -8.30
C GLU A 947 -9.45 -21.86 -9.42
N ARG A 948 -9.60 -20.72 -10.10
CA ARG A 948 -8.69 -20.26 -11.14
C ARG A 948 -7.28 -20.03 -10.58
N GLN A 949 -7.17 -19.35 -9.45
CA GLN A 949 -5.88 -19.09 -8.81
C GLN A 949 -5.25 -20.39 -8.28
N LEU A 950 -6.01 -21.26 -7.63
CA LEU A 950 -5.53 -22.57 -7.17
C LEU A 950 -5.00 -23.41 -8.34
N ALA A 951 -5.67 -23.42 -9.49
CA ALA A 951 -5.20 -24.14 -10.67
C ALA A 951 -3.82 -23.66 -11.17
N ALA A 952 -3.54 -22.36 -11.03
CA ALA A 952 -2.24 -21.79 -11.38
C ALA A 952 -1.12 -22.10 -10.35
N LEU A 953 -1.46 -22.52 -9.13
CA LEU A 953 -0.52 -22.81 -8.05
C LEU A 953 -0.13 -24.29 -7.97
N VAL A 954 -0.66 -25.16 -8.83
CA VAL A 954 -0.29 -26.59 -8.88
C VAL A 954 1.19 -26.73 -9.19
N VAL A 955 1.88 -27.56 -8.41
CA VAL A 955 3.30 -27.88 -8.63
C VAL A 955 3.37 -29.06 -9.61
N ARG A 956 4.03 -28.85 -10.75
CA ARG A 956 4.20 -29.87 -11.80
C ARG A 956 5.43 -30.73 -11.56
#